data_4bac1a9af66177976f13d5b4872e00cf
#
_entry.id   4bac1a9af66177976f13d5b4872e00cf
#
_cell.length_a   1.000
_cell.length_b   1.000
_cell.length_c   1.000
_cell.angle_alpha   90.00
_cell.angle_beta   90.00
_cell.angle_gamma   90.00
#
_symmetry.space_group_name_H-M   'P 1'
#
loop_
_entity.id
_entity.type
_entity.pdbx_description
1 polymer ?
#
loop_
_entity_poly.entity_id
_entity_poly.type
_entity_poly.pdbx_seq_one_letter_code
_entity_poly.pdbx_strand_id
1 'polypeptide(L)'
;MAVLAAILPLVCACNLYDADEFECIDSPLEVRATAPGYLEESRTSYDFDGLTMMSEWLVKDRISVVPGGKSAYLRHYMAWNSGKSATFKLIRGDKSVTNSSYIIYYPGGYPGLDSKANIYNDWSYSNFAFEGQVQAKSKPTEHIAQYHTMRLVSSNDEDFDFSKGRQASCMHMLLAGKLFTKPSSISITLVRDGMPCPQLPLNNQADGMIADNAQYPVKEKNGATISLGLSGYESEKCLEAYMMMPDRDVRLLSGDKLRVVVSCSDGDYFSELSIGSDITLTGGHCHNLVIRGGWQLQGDDPFYERKIVWLQKGNENLNFVLMGDGYTCEDIESGVYDSDMRRFAGYLFNIEPYASLSEDFSVCYVIASSKTHLNATNQTNGAINNPDADTRFSTSFRSGSTLISANRTLVSNYAHPAFSSYFAENNATVIMIANQECRSGTCYIPGHSTGDYGYGKCVALLSKGRSKLEGEQLLHHEVLGHGFGKLADEYTGKNGGSSEYAKLPLWRDKYHCYRNVDVYTENKYDCYWGDMFDTINDYEGTENLGIYLGGLTYNDYFGRPTYNASESIMNKNTGRFNAICRRVIYYRYKCLAGLDNGWSWKSKEELQDFLRWDAETMARSALSNTGTISRLALPLDPDVAPSTPPVLEPMD
;
A
#
# COMPACT_ATOMS: atom_id res chain seq x y z
N MET A 1 44.11 26.67 15.36
CA MET A 1 43.55 26.90 14.02
C MET A 1 42.07 27.21 14.22
N ALA A 2 41.71 28.47 14.06
CA ALA A 2 40.32 28.89 14.18
C ALA A 2 39.55 28.40 12.95
N VAL A 3 38.63 27.47 13.16
CA VAL A 3 37.66 27.10 12.12
C VAL A 3 36.60 28.20 12.16
N LEU A 4 36.50 28.98 11.09
CA LEU A 4 35.42 29.93 10.87
C LEU A 4 34.10 29.12 10.84
N ALA A 5 33.22 29.34 11.79
CA ALA A 5 31.85 28.89 11.73
C ALA A 5 31.18 29.58 10.52
N ALA A 6 30.95 28.87 9.46
CA ALA A 6 30.20 29.38 8.33
C ALA A 6 28.72 29.42 8.71
N ILE A 7 28.20 30.59 9.03
CA ILE A 7 26.76 30.84 9.10
C ILE A 7 26.28 30.83 7.64
N LEU A 8 25.66 29.74 7.22
CA LEU A 8 24.97 29.68 5.89
C LEU A 8 23.52 30.13 6.10
N PRO A 9 23.10 31.25 5.51
CA PRO A 9 21.69 31.59 5.50
C PRO A 9 20.93 30.54 4.63
N LEU A 10 19.96 29.91 5.25
CA LEU A 10 19.01 29.09 4.51
C LEU A 10 18.07 30.03 3.77
N VAL A 11 18.26 30.15 2.48
CA VAL A 11 17.44 30.99 1.64
C VAL A 11 16.20 30.19 1.22
N CYS A 12 15.05 30.51 1.78
CA CYS A 12 13.77 29.91 1.37
C CYS A 12 13.38 30.44 -0.02
N ALA A 13 13.68 29.68 -1.06
CA ALA A 13 13.33 30.05 -2.44
C ALA A 13 12.59 28.93 -3.14
N CYS A 14 11.32 29.13 -3.37
CA CYS A 14 10.56 28.38 -4.37
C CYS A 14 10.52 29.18 -5.68
N ASN A 15 11.61 29.19 -6.43
CA ASN A 15 11.67 29.81 -7.75
C ASN A 15 11.42 28.77 -8.84
N LEU A 16 10.17 28.40 -9.07
CA LEU A 16 9.86 27.44 -10.12
C LEU A 16 8.92 27.95 -11.23
N TYR A 17 8.42 29.21 -11.18
CA TYR A 17 7.56 29.74 -12.26
C TYR A 17 7.66 31.26 -12.42
N ASP A 18 7.62 31.73 -13.67
CA ASP A 18 7.54 33.14 -14.02
C ASP A 18 6.26 33.79 -13.48
N ALA A 19 6.43 34.93 -12.82
CA ALA A 19 5.39 35.57 -12.02
C ALA A 19 4.63 36.69 -12.75
N ASP A 20 4.68 36.74 -14.08
CA ASP A 20 4.18 37.89 -14.83
C ASP A 20 2.66 37.92 -15.09
N GLU A 21 1.88 36.92 -14.56
CA GLU A 21 0.43 36.82 -14.86
C GLU A 21 -0.51 37.08 -13.66
N PHE A 22 -0.02 37.57 -12.52
CA PHE A 22 -0.93 37.85 -11.39
C PHE A 22 -1.18 39.34 -11.20
N GLU A 23 -2.37 39.81 -11.59
CA GLU A 23 -2.88 41.13 -11.17
C GLU A 23 -3.05 41.14 -9.63
N CYS A 24 -2.30 42.02 -8.95
CA CYS A 24 -2.52 42.31 -7.54
C CYS A 24 -3.90 42.94 -7.35
N ILE A 25 -4.68 42.43 -6.42
CA ILE A 25 -5.93 43.09 -5.98
C ILE A 25 -5.56 44.49 -5.45
N ASP A 26 -6.27 45.50 -5.93
CA ASP A 26 -5.97 46.94 -5.71
C ASP A 26 -6.06 47.47 -4.27
N SER A 27 -6.12 46.62 -3.27
CA SER A 27 -6.06 47.01 -1.85
C SER A 27 -4.92 46.23 -1.17
N PRO A 28 -3.94 46.91 -0.59
CA PRO A 28 -2.80 46.24 0.05
C PRO A 28 -3.22 45.65 1.39
N LEU A 29 -3.85 44.49 1.33
CA LEU A 29 -4.08 43.68 2.52
C LEU A 29 -2.75 42.97 2.85
N GLU A 30 -2.01 43.54 3.78
CA GLU A 30 -0.70 43.07 4.17
C GLU A 30 -0.77 42.21 5.43
N VAL A 31 0.10 41.22 5.51
CA VAL A 31 0.40 40.49 6.72
C VAL A 31 1.92 40.45 6.89
N ARG A 32 2.39 40.38 8.13
CA ARG A 32 3.81 40.22 8.42
C ARG A 32 4.10 38.76 8.80
N ALA A 33 5.18 38.20 8.33
CA ALA A 33 5.64 36.90 8.75
C ALA A 33 7.12 36.94 9.15
N THR A 34 7.43 36.35 10.30
CA THR A 34 8.77 36.16 10.80
C THR A 34 9.20 34.73 10.54
N ALA A 35 10.34 34.56 9.88
CA ALA A 35 10.94 33.27 9.61
C ALA A 35 11.51 32.66 10.92
N PRO A 36 11.43 31.35 11.07
CA PRO A 36 11.99 30.68 12.25
C PRO A 36 13.51 30.68 12.21
N GLY A 37 14.13 30.73 13.40
CA GLY A 37 15.51 30.29 13.60
C GLY A 37 15.47 28.83 14.06
N TYR A 38 16.41 28.01 13.64
CA TYR A 38 16.61 26.70 14.26
C TYR A 38 17.21 26.91 15.64
N LEU A 39 16.49 26.49 16.69
CA LEU A 39 16.96 26.61 18.07
C LEU A 39 18.07 25.58 18.34
N GLU A 40 19.19 26.06 18.88
CA GLU A 40 20.24 25.24 19.47
C GLU A 40 19.74 24.59 20.77
N GLU A 41 18.98 23.52 20.71
CA GLU A 41 18.74 22.69 21.90
C GLU A 41 18.58 21.22 21.53
N SER A 42 19.71 20.54 21.33
CA SER A 42 19.81 19.14 21.75
C SER A 42 21.28 18.79 22.00
N ARG A 43 21.71 19.01 23.24
CA ARG A 43 22.95 18.43 23.76
C ARG A 43 22.73 16.94 24.05
N THR A 44 22.65 16.12 23.04
CA THR A 44 23.13 14.76 23.16
C THR A 44 24.54 14.75 22.59
N SER A 45 25.50 14.41 23.42
CA SER A 45 26.93 14.34 23.37
C SER A 45 27.66 14.06 22.05
N TYR A 46 27.40 14.81 20.99
CA TYR A 46 28.20 14.84 19.78
C TYR A 46 28.52 16.32 19.50
N ASP A 47 29.76 16.73 19.84
CA ASP A 47 30.29 18.07 19.56
C ASP A 47 30.30 18.29 18.04
N PHE A 48 29.32 19.01 17.56
CA PHE A 48 29.39 19.78 16.34
C PHE A 48 29.16 21.24 16.69
N ASP A 49 30.22 22.03 16.62
CA ASP A 49 30.14 23.48 16.70
C ASP A 49 29.15 23.99 15.64
N GLY A 50 27.96 24.27 16.10
CA GLY A 50 27.06 25.30 15.64
C GLY A 50 26.86 25.48 14.14
N LEU A 51 26.15 24.61 13.43
CA LEU A 51 25.47 25.02 12.22
C LEU A 51 24.08 25.54 12.61
N THR A 52 23.98 26.82 12.89
CA THR A 52 22.69 27.48 13.02
C THR A 52 22.14 27.71 11.62
N MET A 53 21.18 26.89 11.21
CA MET A 53 20.44 27.16 9.97
C MET A 53 19.47 28.31 10.24
N MET A 54 19.71 29.46 9.63
CA MET A 54 18.80 30.61 9.70
C MET A 54 18.00 30.63 8.42
N SER A 55 16.67 30.63 8.53
CA SER A 55 15.79 30.87 7.41
C SER A 55 15.48 32.35 7.26
N GLU A 56 15.48 32.81 6.03
CA GLU A 56 15.07 34.16 5.65
C GLU A 56 14.05 34.09 4.51
N TRP A 57 13.05 34.95 4.58
CA TRP A 57 12.09 35.10 3.48
C TRP A 57 12.76 35.71 2.25
N LEU A 58 12.37 35.22 1.08
CA LEU A 58 12.72 35.83 -0.19
C LEU A 58 11.50 36.51 -0.81
N VAL A 59 11.77 37.53 -1.62
CA VAL A 59 10.72 38.10 -2.49
C VAL A 59 10.12 36.99 -3.33
N LYS A 60 8.78 36.98 -3.40
CA LYS A 60 7.94 35.96 -4.07
C LYS A 60 7.74 34.66 -3.28
N ASP A 61 8.30 34.48 -2.10
CA ASP A 61 7.87 33.42 -1.21
C ASP A 61 6.38 33.50 -0.93
N ARG A 62 5.72 32.36 -0.76
CA ARG A 62 4.26 32.31 -0.60
C ARG A 62 3.85 31.59 0.65
N ILE A 63 2.83 32.12 1.29
CA ILE A 63 2.15 31.45 2.40
C ILE A 63 0.66 31.28 2.07
N SER A 64 0.06 30.23 2.61
CA SER A 64 -1.37 29.98 2.58
C SER A 64 -1.94 30.13 3.98
N VAL A 65 -3.02 30.89 4.13
CA VAL A 65 -3.70 31.13 5.40
C VAL A 65 -5.12 30.59 5.33
N VAL A 66 -5.50 29.82 6.34
CA VAL A 66 -6.79 29.11 6.39
C VAL A 66 -7.53 29.46 7.65
N PRO A 67 -8.51 30.37 7.57
CA PRO A 67 -9.36 30.73 8.70
C PRO A 67 -10.16 29.53 9.22
N GLY A 68 -10.06 29.23 10.53
CA GLY A 68 -10.80 28.18 11.21
C GLY A 68 -10.58 26.76 10.66
N GLY A 69 -9.47 26.53 9.94
CA GLY A 69 -9.22 25.25 9.29
C GLY A 69 -10.18 24.93 8.14
N LYS A 70 -10.99 25.90 7.68
CA LYS A 70 -11.97 25.68 6.61
C LYS A 70 -11.38 26.11 5.27
N SER A 71 -11.11 25.17 4.41
CA SER A 71 -10.51 25.36 3.10
C SER A 71 -11.31 26.32 2.18
N ALA A 72 -12.63 26.42 2.37
CA ALA A 72 -13.46 27.38 1.63
C ALA A 72 -13.03 28.86 1.81
N TYR A 73 -12.25 29.14 2.84
CA TYR A 73 -11.79 30.49 3.17
C TYR A 73 -10.30 30.71 2.95
N LEU A 74 -9.68 29.84 2.17
CA LEU A 74 -8.26 29.86 1.87
C LEU A 74 -7.82 31.19 1.26
N ARG A 75 -6.73 31.75 1.79
CA ARG A 75 -6.07 32.95 1.30
C ARG A 75 -4.64 32.62 0.93
N HIS A 76 -4.15 33.23 -0.16
CA HIS A 76 -2.74 33.15 -0.55
C HIS A 76 -2.10 34.51 -0.50
N TYR A 77 -0.90 34.55 0.05
CA TYR A 77 -0.09 35.75 0.17
C TYR A 77 1.29 35.51 -0.44
N MET A 78 1.90 36.58 -0.96
CA MET A 78 3.23 36.57 -1.54
C MET A 78 4.13 37.61 -0.87
N ALA A 79 5.36 37.22 -0.56
CA ALA A 79 6.34 38.10 0.05
C ALA A 79 6.76 39.24 -0.92
N TRP A 80 6.67 40.47 -0.42
CA TRP A 80 7.03 41.68 -1.15
C TRP A 80 8.48 42.12 -0.88
N ASN A 81 9.05 41.78 0.24
CA ASN A 81 10.41 42.02 0.64
C ASN A 81 11.04 40.75 1.22
N SER A 82 12.35 40.76 1.36
CA SER A 82 13.13 39.66 1.94
C SER A 82 13.62 39.97 3.35
N GLY A 83 14.12 38.95 4.04
CA GLY A 83 14.72 39.01 5.34
C GLY A 83 14.04 38.14 6.38
N LYS A 84 14.53 38.21 7.62
CA LYS A 84 13.96 37.46 8.76
C LYS A 84 12.50 37.75 9.01
N SER A 85 12.05 38.99 8.75
CA SER A 85 10.68 39.41 8.81
C SER A 85 10.30 40.04 7.47
N ALA A 86 9.27 39.52 6.84
CA ALA A 86 8.80 40.00 5.53
C ALA A 86 7.34 40.41 5.56
N THR A 87 7.00 41.36 4.71
CA THR A 87 5.63 41.73 4.44
C THR A 87 5.09 40.90 3.27
N PHE A 88 3.92 40.32 3.45
CA PHE A 88 3.24 39.52 2.47
C PHE A 88 1.96 40.22 2.01
N LYS A 89 1.76 40.31 0.71
CA LYS A 89 0.54 40.90 0.11
C LYS A 89 -0.43 39.80 -0.31
N LEU A 90 -1.71 40.01 -0.09
CA LEU A 90 -2.77 39.13 -0.54
C LEU A 90 -2.80 39.07 -2.06
N ILE A 91 -2.68 37.87 -2.61
CA ILE A 91 -2.75 37.63 -4.06
C ILE A 91 -4.05 36.91 -4.46
N ARG A 92 -4.70 36.20 -3.51
CA ARG A 92 -5.97 35.49 -3.73
C ARG A 92 -6.71 35.25 -2.43
N GLY A 93 -8.03 35.28 -2.46
CA GLY A 93 -8.91 34.99 -1.32
C GLY A 93 -9.55 36.24 -0.75
N ASP A 94 -10.40 36.06 0.27
CA ASP A 94 -11.16 37.13 0.91
C ASP A 94 -10.75 37.32 2.38
N LYS A 95 -10.20 38.49 2.73
CA LYS A 95 -9.82 38.84 4.10
C LYS A 95 -10.99 39.24 5.00
N SER A 96 -12.19 39.45 4.45
CA SER A 96 -13.36 39.80 5.24
C SER A 96 -13.84 38.65 6.15
N VAL A 97 -13.44 37.40 5.86
CA VAL A 97 -13.77 36.25 6.67
C VAL A 97 -12.79 36.15 7.84
N THR A 98 -13.20 36.60 9.01
CA THR A 98 -12.44 36.50 10.23
C THR A 98 -12.77 35.22 11.01
N ASN A 99 -11.80 34.70 11.76
CA ASN A 99 -11.97 33.54 12.64
C ASN A 99 -11.13 33.71 13.91
N SER A 100 -11.42 32.93 14.93
CA SER A 100 -10.63 32.90 16.18
C SER A 100 -9.34 32.09 16.07
N SER A 101 -9.14 31.38 14.95
CA SER A 101 -7.96 30.56 14.70
C SER A 101 -7.64 30.54 13.22
N TYR A 102 -6.37 30.58 12.88
CA TYR A 102 -5.83 30.53 11.53
C TYR A 102 -4.77 29.46 11.45
N ILE A 103 -4.77 28.66 10.40
CA ILE A 103 -3.69 27.73 10.09
C ILE A 103 -2.91 28.31 8.91
N ILE A 104 -1.62 28.48 9.06
CA ILE A 104 -0.74 29.09 8.07
C ILE A 104 0.27 28.05 7.61
N TYR A 105 0.49 27.97 6.30
CA TYR A 105 1.40 27.03 5.67
C TYR A 105 2.42 27.72 4.78
N TYR A 106 3.63 27.16 4.80
CA TYR A 106 4.68 27.43 3.82
C TYR A 106 5.24 26.09 3.31
N PRO A 107 5.48 25.92 2.01
CA PRO A 107 5.17 26.86 0.94
C PRO A 107 3.65 26.99 0.71
N GLY A 108 3.21 28.18 0.38
CA GLY A 108 1.83 28.46 -0.04
C GLY A 108 1.59 28.05 -1.49
N GLY A 109 0.32 27.89 -1.88
CA GLY A 109 -0.14 27.30 -3.16
C GLY A 109 0.60 27.74 -4.42
N TYR A 110 0.64 26.85 -5.40
CA TYR A 110 1.33 27.05 -6.68
C TYR A 110 0.64 28.07 -7.57
N PRO A 111 1.42 28.88 -8.34
CA PRO A 111 0.87 29.69 -9.43
C PRO A 111 0.56 28.80 -10.65
N GLY A 112 -0.49 29.12 -11.38
CA GLY A 112 -0.81 28.48 -12.66
C GLY A 112 -1.90 27.43 -12.60
N LEU A 113 -2.63 27.32 -11.50
CA LEU A 113 -3.82 26.51 -11.45
C LEU A 113 -4.97 27.25 -12.10
N ASP A 114 -5.42 26.64 -13.17
CA ASP A 114 -6.61 27.06 -13.90
C ASP A 114 -7.75 27.34 -12.92
N SER A 115 -8.44 28.42 -13.10
CA SER A 115 -9.58 28.88 -12.27
C SER A 115 -10.73 27.88 -12.15
N LYS A 116 -10.60 26.72 -12.80
CA LYS A 116 -11.52 25.58 -12.75
C LYS A 116 -11.00 24.40 -11.96
N ALA A 117 -9.73 24.38 -11.56
CA ALA A 117 -9.22 23.33 -10.69
C ALA A 117 -9.84 23.50 -9.29
N ASN A 118 -10.35 22.41 -8.74
CA ASN A 118 -10.91 22.38 -7.39
C ASN A 118 -9.86 22.94 -6.42
N ILE A 119 -10.19 24.05 -5.77
CA ILE A 119 -9.33 24.76 -4.81
C ILE A 119 -8.70 23.82 -3.77
N TYR A 120 -9.32 22.68 -3.56
CA TYR A 120 -8.95 21.66 -2.59
C TYR A 120 -7.78 20.76 -3.00
N ASN A 121 -7.44 20.70 -4.30
CA ASN A 121 -6.34 19.85 -4.79
C ASN A 121 -4.99 20.56 -4.86
N ASP A 122 -4.94 21.85 -4.52
CA ASP A 122 -3.81 22.73 -4.79
C ASP A 122 -3.02 23.18 -3.58
N TRP A 123 -3.15 22.47 -2.51
CA TRP A 123 -2.39 22.74 -1.32
C TRP A 123 -1.01 22.13 -1.48
N SER A 124 -0.05 22.95 -1.84
CA SER A 124 1.34 22.55 -1.96
C SER A 124 1.83 21.83 -0.71
N TYR A 125 1.37 22.24 0.46
CA TYR A 125 1.73 21.61 1.73
C TYR A 125 1.15 20.18 1.87
N SER A 126 -0.10 19.94 1.54
CA SER A 126 -0.75 18.62 1.65
C SER A 126 -0.26 17.60 0.61
N ASN A 127 0.27 18.11 -0.53
CA ASN A 127 0.83 17.28 -1.59
C ASN A 127 2.37 17.27 -1.56
N PHE A 128 2.98 17.93 -0.60
CA PHE A 128 4.42 18.04 -0.48
C PHE A 128 5.01 16.70 -0.04
N ALA A 129 5.91 16.15 -0.83
CA ALA A 129 6.63 14.92 -0.53
C ALA A 129 8.12 15.19 -0.36
N PHE A 130 8.74 14.53 0.61
CA PHE A 130 10.18 14.60 0.84
C PHE A 130 10.97 13.67 -0.08
N GLU A 131 10.34 13.13 -1.11
CA GLU A 131 10.97 12.34 -2.17
C GLU A 131 11.63 13.23 -3.22
N GLY A 132 12.67 12.68 -3.89
CA GLY A 132 13.32 13.36 -5.00
C GLY A 132 14.29 14.47 -4.58
N GLN A 133 14.67 14.56 -3.32
CA GLN A 133 15.74 15.45 -2.86
C GLN A 133 17.05 15.10 -3.59
N VAL A 134 17.76 16.12 -4.09
CA VAL A 134 19.08 15.94 -4.72
C VAL A 134 20.06 16.97 -4.20
N GLN A 135 21.13 16.49 -3.56
CA GLN A 135 22.24 17.32 -3.11
C GLN A 135 23.33 17.38 -4.16
N ALA A 136 23.70 18.58 -4.60
CA ALA A 136 24.85 18.78 -5.46
C ALA A 136 26.11 19.03 -4.62
N LYS A 137 27.23 18.39 -4.94
CA LYS A 137 28.49 18.58 -4.20
C LYS A 137 28.97 20.03 -4.18
N SER A 138 28.76 20.76 -5.28
CA SER A 138 29.13 22.19 -5.38
C SER A 138 28.27 23.12 -4.52
N LYS A 139 27.06 22.66 -4.14
CA LYS A 139 26.07 23.44 -3.38
C LYS A 139 25.28 22.50 -2.46
N PRO A 140 25.88 21.99 -1.39
CA PRO A 140 25.33 20.88 -0.62
C PRO A 140 24.05 21.23 0.14
N THR A 141 23.74 22.49 0.38
CA THR A 141 22.57 22.93 1.14
C THR A 141 21.49 23.62 0.28
N GLU A 142 21.73 23.83 -1.03
CA GLU A 142 20.79 24.57 -1.89
C GLU A 142 19.42 23.89 -2.00
N HIS A 143 19.39 22.55 -2.04
CA HIS A 143 18.15 21.78 -2.13
C HIS A 143 17.29 21.88 -0.85
N ILE A 144 17.87 22.17 0.31
CA ILE A 144 17.15 22.23 1.59
C ILE A 144 16.00 23.23 1.54
N ALA A 145 16.22 24.37 0.89
CA ALA A 145 15.19 25.40 0.74
C ALA A 145 13.93 24.92 0.05
N GLN A 146 14.06 23.99 -0.92
CA GLN A 146 12.94 23.41 -1.68
C GLN A 146 12.07 22.48 -0.83
N TYR A 147 12.62 21.91 0.25
CA TYR A 147 11.96 20.93 1.12
C TYR A 147 11.66 21.49 2.52
N HIS A 148 11.90 22.77 2.75
CA HIS A 148 11.62 23.42 4.02
C HIS A 148 10.13 23.76 4.13
N THR A 149 9.37 22.94 4.82
CA THR A 149 7.95 23.17 5.08
C THR A 149 7.74 23.73 6.50
N MET A 150 6.74 24.60 6.64
CA MET A 150 6.39 25.20 7.92
C MET A 150 4.86 25.24 8.09
N ARG A 151 4.39 25.01 9.30
CA ARG A 151 2.99 25.13 9.69
C ARG A 151 2.87 25.87 11.02
N LEU A 152 2.01 26.89 11.03
CA LEU A 152 1.72 27.68 12.22
C LEU A 152 0.21 27.68 12.50
N VAL A 153 -0.17 27.58 13.77
CA VAL A 153 -1.54 27.87 14.22
C VAL A 153 -1.49 29.20 14.97
N SER A 154 -2.26 30.18 14.52
CA SER A 154 -2.29 31.52 15.09
C SER A 154 -3.72 31.95 15.42
N SER A 155 -3.89 32.74 16.47
CA SER A 155 -5.13 33.47 16.73
C SER A 155 -5.15 34.86 16.07
N ASN A 156 -4.04 35.27 15.46
CA ASN A 156 -3.87 36.54 14.76
C ASN A 156 -3.78 36.28 13.26
N ASP A 157 -4.35 37.15 12.44
CA ASP A 157 -4.36 37.06 10.97
C ASP A 157 -3.50 38.14 10.29
N GLU A 158 -2.66 38.85 11.04
CA GLU A 158 -1.83 39.95 10.53
C GLU A 158 -0.32 39.75 10.78
N ASP A 159 0.05 39.00 11.83
CA ASP A 159 1.45 38.78 12.20
C ASP A 159 1.70 37.31 12.52
N PHE A 160 2.52 36.65 11.70
CA PHE A 160 2.77 35.22 11.74
C PHE A 160 4.21 34.93 12.16
N ASP A 161 4.37 34.47 13.38
CA ASP A 161 5.66 34.08 13.94
C ASP A 161 5.88 32.57 13.78
N PHE A 162 6.51 32.17 12.69
CA PHE A 162 6.79 30.76 12.40
C PHE A 162 7.78 30.10 13.36
N SER A 163 8.49 30.88 14.18
CA SER A 163 9.31 30.31 15.25
C SER A 163 8.49 29.53 16.29
N LYS A 164 7.18 29.79 16.37
CA LYS A 164 6.21 29.10 17.22
C LYS A 164 5.47 27.98 16.53
N GLY A 165 5.76 27.73 15.26
CA GLY A 165 5.10 26.73 14.43
C GLY A 165 5.89 25.42 14.35
N ARG A 166 5.31 24.45 13.65
CA ARG A 166 6.01 23.24 13.24
C ARG A 166 6.81 23.52 11.96
N GLN A 167 7.97 22.90 11.86
CA GLN A 167 8.87 23.03 10.72
C GLN A 167 9.42 21.67 10.33
N ALA A 168 9.75 21.50 9.04
CA ALA A 168 10.53 20.36 8.59
C ALA A 168 11.84 20.27 9.37
N SER A 169 12.25 19.07 9.70
CA SER A 169 13.55 18.80 10.33
C SER A 169 14.60 18.48 9.28
N CYS A 170 15.86 18.56 9.65
CA CYS A 170 16.98 18.19 8.80
C CYS A 170 17.80 17.09 9.47
N MET A 171 18.24 16.10 8.69
CA MET A 171 19.26 15.15 9.11
C MET A 171 20.58 15.54 8.46
N HIS A 172 21.53 15.99 9.27
CA HIS A 172 22.91 16.21 8.85
C HIS A 172 23.70 14.94 9.07
N MET A 173 24.28 14.40 8.02
CA MET A 173 24.97 13.12 8.00
C MET A 173 26.46 13.29 7.77
N LEU A 174 27.27 12.60 8.56
CA LEU A 174 28.70 12.41 8.31
C LEU A 174 28.99 10.92 8.23
N LEU A 175 29.20 10.44 7.01
CA LEU A 175 29.38 9.03 6.71
C LEU A 175 30.85 8.80 6.34
N ALA A 176 31.58 8.05 7.17
CA ALA A 176 33.02 7.79 7.01
C ALA A 176 33.34 6.32 7.31
N GLY A 177 34.63 5.94 7.16
CA GLY A 177 35.11 4.58 7.42
C GLY A 177 35.14 3.66 6.19
N LYS A 178 34.74 4.20 5.02
CA LYS A 178 34.87 3.58 3.71
C LYS A 178 35.17 4.66 2.66
N LEU A 179 35.83 4.28 1.58
CA LEU A 179 35.88 5.10 0.37
C LEU A 179 34.62 4.84 -0.45
N PHE A 180 33.74 5.83 -0.57
CA PHE A 180 32.55 5.78 -1.41
C PHE A 180 32.91 6.21 -2.83
N THR A 181 32.77 5.31 -3.79
CA THR A 181 33.13 5.52 -5.21
C THR A 181 31.90 6.00 -5.97
N LYS A 182 31.94 7.24 -6.46
CA LYS A 182 30.83 7.88 -7.20
C LYS A 182 29.47 7.63 -6.53
N PRO A 183 29.29 8.07 -5.27
CA PRO A 183 28.03 7.88 -4.58
C PRO A 183 26.92 8.65 -5.30
N SER A 184 25.81 7.96 -5.54
CA SER A 184 24.66 8.46 -6.31
C SER A 184 23.42 8.72 -5.45
N SER A 185 23.30 8.06 -4.29
CA SER A 185 22.22 8.31 -3.35
C SER A 185 22.56 7.87 -1.92
N ILE A 186 21.82 8.41 -0.97
CA ILE A 186 21.78 7.96 0.43
C ILE A 186 20.33 7.68 0.76
N SER A 187 20.06 6.56 1.44
CA SER A 187 18.75 6.31 2.03
C SER A 187 18.86 5.95 3.50
N ILE A 188 17.85 6.35 4.29
CA ILE A 188 17.72 6.03 5.71
C ILE A 188 16.42 5.25 5.89
N THR A 189 16.52 4.08 6.53
CA THR A 189 15.37 3.24 6.88
C THR A 189 15.34 3.03 8.38
N LEU A 190 14.18 3.27 8.99
CA LEU A 190 13.94 2.87 10.37
C LEU A 190 13.61 1.38 10.42
N VAL A 191 14.35 0.62 11.21
CA VAL A 191 14.17 -0.81 11.42
C VAL A 191 13.77 -1.07 12.87
N ARG A 192 12.61 -1.70 13.09
CA ARG A 192 12.10 -2.13 14.40
C ARG A 192 11.81 -3.62 14.35
N ASP A 193 12.19 -4.35 15.38
CA ASP A 193 12.03 -5.82 15.45
C ASP A 193 12.60 -6.54 14.21
N GLY A 194 13.72 -6.04 13.70
CA GLY A 194 14.35 -6.56 12.50
C GLY A 194 13.66 -6.19 11.19
N MET A 195 12.67 -5.28 11.20
CA MET A 195 11.84 -4.94 10.05
C MET A 195 11.82 -3.44 9.78
N PRO A 196 11.77 -3.01 8.50
CA PRO A 196 11.40 -1.64 8.20
C PRO A 196 10.05 -1.29 8.84
N CYS A 197 10.01 -0.16 9.56
CA CYS A 197 8.86 0.24 10.33
C CYS A 197 8.00 1.25 9.53
N PRO A 198 6.95 0.83 8.83
CA PRO A 198 6.10 1.73 8.03
C PRO A 198 5.22 2.63 8.89
N GLN A 199 5.02 2.27 10.15
CA GLN A 199 4.21 3.06 11.09
C GLN A 199 4.95 4.31 11.61
N LEU A 200 6.25 4.43 11.34
CA LEU A 200 7.06 5.60 11.67
C LEU A 200 7.68 6.15 10.38
N PRO A 201 6.90 6.79 9.55
CA PRO A 201 7.37 7.24 8.26
C PRO A 201 8.40 8.35 8.43
N LEU A 202 9.63 8.07 8.05
CA LEU A 202 10.64 9.10 7.85
C LEU A 202 10.34 9.96 6.62
N ASN A 203 9.56 9.42 5.69
CA ASN A 203 9.20 10.08 4.43
C ASN A 203 7.68 10.26 4.33
N ASN A 204 7.06 10.90 5.31
CA ASN A 204 5.68 11.33 5.19
C ASN A 204 5.60 12.68 4.51
N GLN A 205 4.46 12.88 3.84
CA GLN A 205 4.02 14.22 3.50
C GLN A 205 4.01 15.07 4.77
N ALA A 206 4.37 16.32 4.65
CA ALA A 206 4.17 17.30 5.70
C ALA A 206 2.75 17.15 6.25
N ASP A 207 2.59 17.24 7.55
CA ASP A 207 1.30 17.02 8.24
C ASP A 207 0.29 18.04 7.72
N GLY A 208 -0.30 17.68 6.56
CA GLY A 208 -1.21 18.52 5.82
C GLY A 208 -2.47 18.74 6.62
N MET A 209 -3.17 19.78 6.27
CA MET A 209 -4.48 20.08 6.78
C MET A 209 -5.51 19.01 6.51
N ILE A 210 -5.43 17.88 7.08
CA ILE A 210 -6.61 17.09 7.21
C ILE A 210 -7.18 17.37 8.57
N ALA A 211 -7.70 18.55 8.60
CA ALA A 211 -8.74 18.82 9.51
C ALA A 211 -9.90 17.89 9.18
N ASP A 212 -10.31 17.15 10.16
CA ASP A 212 -11.67 16.85 10.58
C ASP A 212 -12.75 16.51 9.53
N ASN A 213 -12.47 16.55 8.25
CA ASN A 213 -13.40 16.13 7.20
C ASN A 213 -12.70 15.16 6.24
N ALA A 214 -12.77 13.90 6.59
CA ALA A 214 -12.26 12.72 5.91
C ALA A 214 -12.79 12.51 4.45
N GLN A 215 -13.06 13.55 3.70
CA GLN A 215 -13.53 13.44 2.32
C GLN A 215 -12.42 13.38 1.27
N TYR A 216 -11.17 13.63 1.66
CA TYR A 216 -10.04 13.55 0.73
C TYR A 216 -8.92 12.75 1.38
N PRO A 217 -8.73 11.48 0.98
CA PRO A 217 -7.57 10.72 1.43
C PRO A 217 -6.32 11.46 0.97
N VAL A 218 -5.55 11.97 1.91
CA VAL A 218 -4.16 12.32 1.65
C VAL A 218 -3.51 11.05 1.16
N LYS A 219 -2.85 11.12 0.02
CA LYS A 219 -1.97 10.04 -0.43
C LYS A 219 -0.83 9.94 0.57
N GLU A 220 -1.07 9.23 1.67
CA GLU A 220 -0.03 8.86 2.60
C GLU A 220 0.90 7.88 1.90
N LYS A 221 1.95 8.40 1.29
CA LYS A 221 3.10 7.59 0.96
C LYS A 221 3.85 7.28 2.25
N ASN A 222 3.32 6.35 3.02
CA ASN A 222 3.94 5.84 4.23
C ASN A 222 5.12 4.95 3.86
N GLY A 223 6.30 5.54 3.72
CA GLY A 223 7.54 4.81 3.54
C GLY A 223 8.37 4.82 4.82
N ALA A 224 8.86 3.66 5.24
CA ALA A 224 9.85 3.57 6.32
C ALA A 224 11.23 4.13 5.90
N THR A 225 11.38 4.53 4.65
CA THR A 225 12.65 4.94 4.04
C THR A 225 12.52 6.33 3.44
N ILE A 226 13.52 7.17 3.71
CA ILE A 226 13.69 8.47 3.05
C ILE A 226 15.01 8.45 2.26
N SER A 227 15.03 9.10 1.11
CA SER A 227 16.18 9.07 0.20
C SER A 227 16.63 10.46 -0.25
N LEU A 228 17.93 10.60 -0.45
CA LEU A 228 18.59 11.78 -0.98
C LEU A 228 19.44 11.37 -2.18
N GLY A 229 19.17 11.91 -3.35
CA GLY A 229 20.06 11.79 -4.51
C GLY A 229 21.32 12.61 -4.32
N LEU A 230 22.41 12.17 -4.92
CA LEU A 230 23.72 12.84 -4.90
C LEU A 230 24.18 13.14 -6.31
N SER A 231 24.72 14.32 -6.53
CA SER A 231 25.20 14.74 -7.85
C SER A 231 26.56 15.41 -7.76
N GLY A 232 27.46 15.10 -8.69
CA GLY A 232 28.79 15.67 -8.76
C GLY A 232 29.81 15.12 -7.74
N TYR A 233 29.52 13.98 -7.13
CA TYR A 233 30.42 13.27 -6.23
C TYR A 233 31.28 12.26 -6.99
N GLU A 234 32.57 12.18 -6.68
CA GLU A 234 33.49 11.22 -7.30
C GLU A 234 33.91 10.15 -6.27
N SER A 235 34.94 10.42 -5.46
CA SER A 235 35.39 9.47 -4.43
C SER A 235 35.53 10.19 -3.11
N GLU A 236 34.71 9.76 -2.13
CA GLU A 236 34.57 10.44 -0.85
C GLU A 236 35.04 9.53 0.31
N LYS A 237 35.99 10.00 1.10
CA LYS A 237 36.42 9.31 2.34
C LYS A 237 35.49 9.65 3.51
N CYS A 238 34.86 10.80 3.45
CA CYS A 238 33.81 11.25 4.34
C CYS A 238 32.75 11.92 3.49
N LEU A 239 31.55 11.36 3.48
CA LEU A 239 30.42 11.88 2.73
C LEU A 239 29.56 12.70 3.70
N GLU A 240 29.51 14.01 3.46
CA GLU A 240 28.65 14.93 4.19
C GLU A 240 27.36 15.16 3.41
N ALA A 241 26.22 15.01 4.09
CA ALA A 241 24.94 15.13 3.43
C ALA A 241 23.87 15.74 4.36
N TYR A 242 22.89 16.39 3.73
CA TYR A 242 21.76 17.05 4.39
C TYR A 242 20.46 16.54 3.79
N MET A 243 19.61 15.95 4.61
CA MET A 243 18.35 15.36 4.18
C MET A 243 17.19 15.98 4.95
N MET A 244 16.25 16.58 4.24
CA MET A 244 15.05 17.14 4.86
C MET A 244 14.07 16.04 5.22
N MET A 245 13.45 16.14 6.37
CA MET A 245 12.46 15.21 6.94
C MET A 245 11.18 15.97 7.31
N PRO A 246 10.06 15.24 7.48
CA PRO A 246 8.77 15.83 7.85
C PRO A 246 8.82 16.71 9.11
N ASP A 247 7.83 17.59 9.25
CA ASP A 247 7.65 18.54 10.35
C ASP A 247 7.07 17.92 11.63
N ARG A 248 7.13 16.61 11.76
CA ARG A 248 6.62 15.87 12.92
C ARG A 248 7.74 15.26 13.76
N ASP A 249 7.39 15.01 15.00
CA ASP A 249 8.26 14.25 15.89
C ASP A 249 8.28 12.77 15.48
N VAL A 250 9.48 12.23 15.29
CA VAL A 250 9.68 10.78 15.02
C VAL A 250 10.30 10.15 16.26
N ARG A 251 9.58 9.25 16.91
CA ARG A 251 10.05 8.55 18.10
C ARG A 251 10.78 7.27 17.71
N LEU A 252 12.06 7.22 18.03
CA LEU A 252 12.91 6.04 17.95
C LEU A 252 12.95 5.38 19.33
N LEU A 253 12.70 4.09 19.40
CA LEU A 253 12.71 3.34 20.66
C LEU A 253 14.04 2.65 20.87
N SER A 254 14.36 2.34 22.12
CA SER A 254 15.51 1.49 22.45
C SER A 254 15.35 0.13 21.77
N GLY A 255 16.38 -0.29 21.05
CA GLY A 255 16.37 -1.50 20.20
C GLY A 255 16.08 -1.26 18.73
N ASP A 256 15.52 -0.10 18.37
CA ASP A 256 15.40 0.31 16.96
C ASP A 256 16.78 0.43 16.31
N LYS A 257 16.82 0.38 15.00
CA LYS A 257 18.01 0.67 14.22
C LYS A 257 17.69 1.68 13.11
N LEU A 258 18.61 2.58 12.85
CA LEU A 258 18.64 3.36 11.62
C LEU A 258 19.61 2.69 10.67
N ARG A 259 19.10 2.16 9.57
CA ARG A 259 19.91 1.64 8.48
C ARG A 259 20.14 2.72 7.46
N VAL A 260 21.40 2.99 7.19
CA VAL A 260 21.84 3.95 6.18
C VAL A 260 22.47 3.19 5.04
N VAL A 261 22.01 3.44 3.82
CA VAL A 261 22.58 2.88 2.59
C VAL A 261 23.16 3.99 1.75
N VAL A 262 24.35 3.77 1.22
CA VAL A 262 24.98 4.62 0.22
C VAL A 262 25.11 3.82 -1.07
N SER A 263 24.41 4.24 -2.12
CA SER A 263 24.53 3.66 -3.45
C SER A 263 25.75 4.25 -4.15
N CYS A 264 26.68 3.40 -4.54
CA CYS A 264 27.92 3.76 -5.22
C CYS A 264 28.02 3.04 -6.57
N SER A 265 28.95 3.49 -7.42
CA SER A 265 29.19 2.83 -8.73
C SER A 265 29.74 1.40 -8.60
N ASP A 266 30.35 1.05 -7.48
CA ASP A 266 30.92 -0.27 -7.16
C ASP A 266 30.00 -1.13 -6.25
N GLY A 267 28.77 -0.68 -6.02
CA GLY A 267 27.75 -1.40 -5.25
C GLY A 267 27.10 -0.54 -4.18
N ASP A 268 26.05 -1.07 -3.57
CA ASP A 268 25.36 -0.43 -2.46
C ASP A 268 25.99 -0.89 -1.13
N TYR A 269 26.25 0.06 -0.26
CA TYR A 269 26.86 -0.22 1.05
C TYR A 269 25.94 0.26 2.17
N PHE A 270 25.69 -0.60 3.14
CA PHE A 270 24.88 -0.24 4.29
C PHE A 270 25.66 -0.26 5.60
N SER A 271 25.21 0.52 6.55
CA SER A 271 25.58 0.47 7.96
C SER A 271 24.37 0.69 8.84
N GLU A 272 24.34 0.07 10.02
CA GLU A 272 23.25 0.19 10.98
C GLU A 272 23.70 0.88 12.25
N LEU A 273 22.94 1.90 12.68
CA LEU A 273 23.08 2.52 13.97
C LEU A 273 22.01 2.01 14.92
N SER A 274 22.40 1.33 15.99
CA SER A 274 21.47 0.85 17.03
C SER A 274 21.09 1.99 17.97
N ILE A 275 19.79 2.10 18.27
CA ILE A 275 19.25 3.09 19.21
C ILE A 275 19.29 2.47 20.61
N GLY A 276 20.15 2.99 21.46
CA GLY A 276 20.39 2.47 22.83
C GLY A 276 19.37 2.95 23.88
N SER A 277 18.68 4.05 23.61
CA SER A 277 17.64 4.63 24.47
C SER A 277 16.62 5.36 23.62
N ASP A 278 15.40 5.54 24.12
CA ASP A 278 14.37 6.30 23.42
C ASP A 278 14.85 7.70 23.04
N ILE A 279 14.71 8.06 21.77
CA ILE A 279 15.08 9.35 21.20
C ILE A 279 13.90 9.89 20.41
N THR A 280 13.68 11.19 20.48
CA THR A 280 12.71 11.88 19.62
C THR A 280 13.48 12.77 18.63
N LEU A 281 13.28 12.52 17.34
CA LEU A 281 13.69 13.45 16.30
C LEU A 281 12.59 14.52 16.21
N THR A 282 12.86 15.67 16.79
CA THR A 282 11.87 16.74 16.93
C THR A 282 11.78 17.55 15.63
N GLY A 283 10.57 17.86 15.20
CA GLY A 283 10.33 18.72 14.04
C GLY A 283 10.97 20.10 14.23
N GLY A 284 11.53 20.68 13.15
CA GLY A 284 12.21 21.98 13.20
C GLY A 284 13.65 21.96 13.74
N HIS A 285 14.21 20.77 13.99
CA HIS A 285 15.58 20.64 14.47
C HIS A 285 16.49 20.04 13.39
N CYS A 286 17.78 20.35 13.50
CA CYS A 286 18.82 19.67 12.73
C CYS A 286 19.40 18.54 13.60
N HIS A 287 19.22 17.30 13.15
CA HIS A 287 19.69 16.10 13.83
C HIS A 287 20.98 15.61 13.18
N ASN A 288 21.99 15.30 14.00
CA ASN A 288 23.27 14.80 13.50
C ASN A 288 23.31 13.27 13.50
N LEU A 289 23.65 12.68 12.37
CA LEU A 289 23.88 11.25 12.20
C LEU A 289 25.32 11.00 11.76
N VAL A 290 26.10 10.37 12.62
CA VAL A 290 27.53 10.11 12.36
C VAL A 290 27.78 8.61 12.30
N ILE A 291 28.22 8.11 11.14
CA ILE A 291 28.64 6.73 10.95
C ILE A 291 30.11 6.70 10.56
N ARG A 292 30.94 6.05 11.39
CA ARG A 292 32.40 6.00 11.21
C ARG A 292 32.93 4.68 10.71
N GLY A 293 32.05 3.75 10.31
CA GLY A 293 32.46 2.42 9.83
C GLY A 293 31.30 1.42 9.90
N GLY A 294 31.62 0.13 9.85
CA GLY A 294 30.61 -0.95 9.86
C GLY A 294 29.90 -1.11 8.49
N TRP A 295 30.48 -0.55 7.43
CA TRP A 295 29.91 -0.66 6.08
C TRP A 295 30.07 -2.06 5.52
N GLN A 296 28.97 -2.61 5.07
CA GLN A 296 28.87 -3.92 4.43
C GLN A 296 28.32 -3.74 3.01
N LEU A 297 28.78 -4.58 2.08
CA LEU A 297 28.17 -4.64 0.77
C LEU A 297 26.77 -5.24 0.89
N GLN A 298 25.81 -4.63 0.21
CA GLN A 298 24.41 -4.94 0.41
C GLN A 298 23.96 -6.29 -0.16
N GLY A 299 24.78 -6.98 -0.95
CA GLY A 299 24.41 -8.19 -1.68
C GLY A 299 23.79 -9.32 -0.85
N ASP A 300 24.02 -9.38 0.47
CA ASP A 300 23.53 -10.42 1.36
C ASP A 300 22.39 -9.97 2.28
N ASP A 301 21.83 -8.77 2.07
CA ASP A 301 20.80 -8.27 2.97
C ASP A 301 19.38 -8.54 2.47
N PRO A 302 18.65 -9.43 3.15
CA PRO A 302 17.29 -9.81 2.75
C PRO A 302 16.27 -8.67 2.76
N PHE A 303 16.57 -7.50 3.36
CA PHE A 303 15.65 -6.34 3.33
C PHE A 303 15.63 -5.58 2.01
N TYR A 304 16.69 -5.68 1.22
CA TYR A 304 16.83 -4.90 -0.01
C TYR A 304 16.26 -5.57 -1.24
N GLU A 305 15.95 -6.83 -1.15
CA GLU A 305 15.39 -7.57 -2.28
C GLU A 305 13.86 -7.40 -2.43
N ARG A 306 13.31 -6.30 -1.90
CA ARG A 306 11.92 -5.89 -2.20
C ARG A 306 11.77 -5.34 -3.61
N LYS A 307 12.54 -5.89 -4.52
CA LYS A 307 12.38 -5.54 -5.93
C LYS A 307 11.00 -6.00 -6.40
N ILE A 308 10.22 -5.04 -6.89
CA ILE A 308 8.95 -5.34 -7.52
C ILE A 308 9.20 -5.65 -8.99
N VAL A 309 8.75 -6.80 -9.42
CA VAL A 309 8.79 -7.21 -10.82
C VAL A 309 7.36 -7.18 -11.36
N TRP A 310 7.09 -6.20 -12.18
CA TRP A 310 5.80 -6.09 -12.86
C TRP A 310 5.73 -7.09 -14.01
N LEU A 311 4.69 -7.93 -14.00
CA LEU A 311 4.38 -8.86 -15.08
C LEU A 311 3.37 -8.26 -16.04
N GLN A 312 2.42 -7.51 -15.50
CA GLN A 312 1.37 -6.81 -16.24
C GLN A 312 0.95 -5.56 -15.49
N LYS A 313 0.64 -4.49 -16.21
CA LYS A 313 0.03 -3.27 -15.68
C LYS A 313 -1.31 -3.06 -16.36
N GLY A 314 -2.36 -3.15 -15.59
CA GLY A 314 -3.75 -2.87 -15.96
C GLY A 314 -4.30 -1.72 -15.13
N ASN A 315 -5.54 -1.86 -14.67
CA ASN A 315 -6.19 -0.90 -13.77
C ASN A 315 -5.50 -0.91 -12.39
N GLU A 316 -5.18 0.28 -11.88
CA GLU A 316 -4.45 0.45 -10.62
C GLU A 316 -5.20 -0.05 -9.37
N ASN A 317 -6.51 -0.27 -9.46
CA ASN A 317 -7.34 -0.76 -8.36
C ASN A 317 -7.55 -2.29 -8.39
N LEU A 318 -7.14 -2.97 -9.47
CA LEU A 318 -7.28 -4.41 -9.66
C LEU A 318 -5.91 -5.08 -9.55
N ASN A 319 -5.45 -5.34 -8.32
CA ASN A 319 -4.08 -5.77 -8.07
C ASN A 319 -3.99 -7.20 -7.54
N PHE A 320 -3.13 -7.99 -8.19
CA PHE A 320 -2.57 -9.23 -7.65
C PHE A 320 -1.09 -9.03 -7.36
N VAL A 321 -0.70 -9.18 -6.10
CA VAL A 321 0.70 -9.02 -5.66
C VAL A 321 1.18 -10.35 -5.06
N LEU A 322 2.11 -11.00 -5.75
CA LEU A 322 2.66 -12.30 -5.34
C LEU A 322 3.98 -12.11 -4.57
N MET A 323 4.29 -13.04 -3.70
CA MET A 323 5.59 -13.20 -3.06
C MET A 323 5.79 -14.63 -2.58
N GLY A 324 7.04 -15.00 -2.32
CA GLY A 324 7.38 -16.34 -1.87
C GLY A 324 7.92 -16.36 -0.45
N ASP A 325 7.72 -17.46 0.29
CA ASP A 325 8.37 -17.74 1.56
C ASP A 325 9.10 -19.08 1.52
N GLY A 326 10.24 -19.17 2.23
CA GLY A 326 11.11 -20.34 2.19
C GLY A 326 11.93 -20.47 0.90
N TYR A 327 12.12 -19.37 0.18
CA TYR A 327 13.09 -19.27 -0.91
C TYR A 327 14.34 -18.56 -0.41
N THR A 328 15.51 -19.15 -0.64
CA THR A 328 16.80 -18.58 -0.26
C THR A 328 17.33 -17.61 -1.33
N CYS A 329 18.42 -16.90 -1.04
CA CYS A 329 19.10 -16.07 -2.04
C CYS A 329 19.53 -16.92 -3.24
N GLU A 330 19.98 -18.17 -3.04
CA GLU A 330 20.34 -19.09 -4.12
C GLU A 330 19.15 -19.41 -5.05
N ASP A 331 17.94 -19.59 -4.49
CA ASP A 331 16.71 -19.78 -5.29
C ASP A 331 16.37 -18.55 -6.13
N ILE A 332 16.67 -17.37 -5.62
CA ILE A 332 16.44 -16.11 -6.34
C ILE A 332 17.46 -15.95 -7.47
N GLU A 333 18.73 -16.15 -7.17
CA GLU A 333 19.83 -16.03 -8.16
C GLU A 333 19.76 -17.09 -9.26
N SER A 334 19.37 -18.33 -8.91
CA SER A 334 19.17 -19.41 -9.88
C SER A 334 17.91 -19.28 -10.72
N GLY A 335 17.02 -18.31 -10.42
CA GLY A 335 15.77 -18.08 -11.13
C GLY A 335 14.61 -19.01 -10.73
N VAL A 336 14.75 -19.84 -9.71
CA VAL A 336 13.68 -20.72 -9.18
C VAL A 336 12.53 -19.87 -8.67
N TYR A 337 12.83 -18.81 -7.90
CA TYR A 337 11.84 -17.86 -7.41
C TYR A 337 11.04 -17.21 -8.55
N ASP A 338 11.71 -16.63 -9.53
CA ASP A 338 11.08 -15.98 -10.69
C ASP A 338 10.17 -16.96 -11.46
N SER A 339 10.69 -18.18 -11.69
CA SER A 339 9.93 -19.23 -12.39
C SER A 339 8.66 -19.62 -11.65
N ASP A 340 8.71 -19.77 -10.34
CA ASP A 340 7.54 -20.12 -9.51
C ASP A 340 6.54 -18.95 -9.48
N MET A 341 6.99 -17.71 -9.26
CA MET A 341 6.11 -16.53 -9.24
C MET A 341 5.39 -16.34 -10.57
N ARG A 342 6.09 -16.47 -11.70
CA ARG A 342 5.48 -16.37 -13.04
C ARG A 342 4.48 -17.51 -13.30
N ARG A 343 4.80 -18.70 -12.86
CA ARG A 343 3.89 -19.85 -12.98
C ARG A 343 2.59 -19.60 -12.24
N PHE A 344 2.65 -19.16 -10.97
CA PHE A 344 1.47 -18.86 -10.17
C PHE A 344 0.69 -17.64 -10.72
N ALA A 345 1.40 -16.63 -11.21
CA ALA A 345 0.76 -15.52 -11.91
C ALA A 345 -0.01 -15.98 -13.17
N GLY A 346 0.54 -16.94 -13.92
CA GLY A 346 -0.15 -17.54 -15.07
C GLY A 346 -1.42 -18.31 -14.69
N TYR A 347 -1.47 -18.92 -13.51
CA TYR A 347 -2.67 -19.62 -13.04
C TYR A 347 -3.86 -18.69 -12.77
N LEU A 348 -3.61 -17.39 -12.46
CA LEU A 348 -4.67 -16.41 -12.20
C LEU A 348 -5.69 -16.31 -13.34
N PHE A 349 -5.23 -16.51 -14.57
CA PHE A 349 -6.03 -16.26 -15.77
C PHE A 349 -6.34 -17.53 -16.57
N ASN A 350 -6.24 -18.70 -15.94
CA ASN A 350 -6.59 -19.98 -16.57
C ASN A 350 -8.05 -20.40 -16.38
N ILE A 351 -8.86 -19.57 -15.72
CA ILE A 351 -10.24 -19.88 -15.39
C ILE A 351 -11.15 -18.66 -15.64
N GLU A 352 -12.36 -18.88 -16.17
CA GLU A 352 -13.36 -17.82 -16.24
C GLU A 352 -13.96 -17.51 -14.85
N PRO A 353 -14.25 -16.25 -14.53
CA PRO A 353 -14.28 -15.05 -15.40
C PRO A 353 -12.92 -14.35 -15.59
N TYR A 354 -11.90 -14.74 -14.88
CA TYR A 354 -10.59 -14.04 -14.85
C TYR A 354 -9.86 -14.09 -16.19
N ALA A 355 -10.03 -15.17 -16.98
CA ALA A 355 -9.43 -15.27 -18.30
C ALA A 355 -9.90 -14.15 -19.24
N SER A 356 -11.21 -13.88 -19.25
CA SER A 356 -11.80 -12.82 -20.08
C SER A 356 -11.59 -11.40 -19.54
N LEU A 357 -11.21 -11.25 -18.27
CA LEU A 357 -10.95 -9.96 -17.59
C LEU A 357 -9.46 -9.69 -17.41
N SER A 358 -8.60 -10.55 -17.92
CA SER A 358 -7.17 -10.59 -17.58
C SER A 358 -6.42 -9.29 -17.88
N GLU A 359 -6.76 -8.60 -18.99
CA GLU A 359 -6.05 -7.39 -19.44
C GLU A 359 -6.19 -6.22 -18.47
N ASP A 360 -7.25 -6.20 -17.67
CA ASP A 360 -7.51 -5.11 -16.73
C ASP A 360 -6.79 -5.27 -15.39
N PHE A 361 -6.25 -6.44 -15.07
CA PHE A 361 -5.56 -6.65 -13.81
C PHE A 361 -4.10 -6.20 -13.85
N SER A 362 -3.66 -5.56 -12.79
CA SER A 362 -2.25 -5.32 -12.51
C SER A 362 -1.67 -6.49 -11.73
N VAL A 363 -0.58 -7.06 -12.23
CA VAL A 363 0.06 -8.24 -11.65
C VAL A 363 1.56 -7.99 -11.47
N CYS A 364 2.04 -8.17 -10.26
CA CYS A 364 3.46 -8.12 -9.96
C CYS A 364 3.83 -9.18 -8.92
N TYR A 365 5.12 -9.42 -8.77
CA TYR A 365 5.63 -10.10 -7.60
C TYR A 365 6.72 -9.28 -6.92
N VAL A 366 6.86 -9.49 -5.61
CA VAL A 366 7.86 -8.85 -4.76
C VAL A 366 8.88 -9.90 -4.36
N ILE A 367 10.16 -9.62 -4.58
CA ILE A 367 11.23 -10.53 -4.17
C ILE A 367 11.34 -10.51 -2.64
N ALA A 368 11.32 -11.70 -2.03
CA ALA A 368 11.47 -11.90 -0.60
C ALA A 368 12.38 -13.12 -0.36
N SER A 369 13.53 -12.91 0.22
CA SER A 369 14.46 -13.98 0.56
C SER A 369 14.26 -14.49 1.99
N SER A 370 14.41 -15.79 2.19
CA SER A 370 14.46 -16.47 3.47
C SER A 370 15.87 -16.93 3.77
N LYS A 371 16.23 -17.11 5.03
CA LYS A 371 17.54 -17.65 5.40
C LYS A 371 17.64 -19.15 5.12
N THR A 372 16.50 -19.86 5.26
CA THR A 372 16.42 -21.30 5.01
C THR A 372 15.20 -21.65 4.18
N HIS A 373 15.21 -22.82 3.57
CA HIS A 373 13.99 -23.43 3.06
C HIS A 373 13.05 -23.84 4.20
N LEU A 374 11.77 -24.02 3.89
CA LEU A 374 10.79 -24.55 4.84
C LEU A 374 11.12 -25.97 5.26
N ASN A 375 11.49 -26.83 4.30
CA ASN A 375 11.85 -28.23 4.51
C ASN A 375 10.87 -28.98 5.43
N ALA A 376 9.58 -28.63 5.36
CA ALA A 376 8.54 -29.30 6.12
C ALA A 376 8.32 -30.72 5.59
N THR A 377 8.02 -31.66 6.48
CA THR A 377 7.69 -33.01 6.07
C THR A 377 6.29 -33.08 5.50
N ASN A 378 6.17 -33.49 4.25
CA ASN A 378 4.89 -33.60 3.54
C ASN A 378 4.06 -34.75 4.10
N GLN A 379 2.75 -34.53 4.31
CA GLN A 379 1.79 -35.51 4.77
C GLN A 379 0.47 -35.42 4.01
N THR A 380 -0.36 -36.45 4.11
CA THR A 380 -1.67 -36.52 3.43
C THR A 380 -2.56 -35.33 3.77
N ASN A 381 -2.62 -34.94 5.04
CA ASN A 381 -3.44 -33.83 5.53
C ASN A 381 -2.57 -32.73 6.15
N GLY A 382 -1.84 -31.98 5.29
CA GLY A 382 -0.95 -30.92 5.68
C GLY A 382 0.52 -31.33 5.72
N ALA A 383 1.33 -30.54 6.43
CA ALA A 383 2.75 -30.81 6.60
C ALA A 383 3.15 -30.67 8.07
N ILE A 384 4.28 -31.29 8.43
CA ILE A 384 4.93 -31.10 9.74
C ILE A 384 6.05 -30.09 9.56
N ASN A 385 6.02 -29.05 10.38
CA ASN A 385 7.01 -27.98 10.36
C ASN A 385 8.41 -28.51 10.66
N ASN A 386 9.40 -27.96 9.95
CA ASN A 386 10.79 -28.05 10.34
C ASN A 386 11.07 -27.01 11.45
N PRO A 387 11.49 -27.41 12.67
CA PRO A 387 11.76 -26.47 13.75
C PRO A 387 12.95 -25.54 13.47
N ASP A 388 13.84 -25.91 12.55
CA ASP A 388 15.03 -25.15 12.20
C ASP A 388 14.79 -24.17 11.02
N ALA A 389 13.56 -24.10 10.52
CA ALA A 389 13.22 -23.19 9.44
C ALA A 389 13.18 -21.72 9.93
N ASP A 390 14.03 -20.88 9.31
CA ASP A 390 14.04 -19.43 9.51
C ASP A 390 13.67 -18.76 8.19
N THR A 391 12.36 -18.59 8.00
CA THR A 391 11.81 -18.05 6.75
C THR A 391 11.30 -16.63 6.91
N ARG A 392 11.22 -15.90 5.80
CA ARG A 392 10.90 -14.46 5.79
C ARG A 392 9.59 -14.16 6.50
N PHE A 393 8.56 -14.94 6.25
CA PHE A 393 7.22 -14.70 6.76
C PHE A 393 6.84 -15.66 7.88
N SER A 394 7.78 -16.45 8.38
CA SER A 394 7.56 -17.43 9.46
C SER A 394 6.40 -18.37 9.15
N THR A 395 6.36 -18.88 7.93
CA THR A 395 5.30 -19.80 7.48
C THR A 395 5.28 -21.06 8.32
N SER A 396 4.09 -21.46 8.73
CA SER A 396 3.87 -22.70 9.48
C SER A 396 2.63 -23.44 9.00
N PHE A 397 2.67 -24.76 9.14
CA PHE A 397 1.59 -25.68 8.76
C PHE A 397 0.99 -26.31 10.01
N ARG A 398 -0.32 -26.46 10.03
CA ARG A 398 -1.01 -27.16 11.11
C ARG A 398 -1.09 -28.65 10.78
N SER A 399 -0.45 -29.48 11.61
CA SER A 399 -0.51 -30.95 11.46
C SER A 399 -1.95 -31.47 11.41
N GLY A 400 -2.22 -32.42 10.51
CA GLY A 400 -3.55 -33.00 10.32
C GLY A 400 -4.59 -32.04 9.68
N SER A 401 -4.16 -30.94 9.08
CA SER A 401 -5.02 -29.92 8.47
C SER A 401 -4.35 -29.32 7.25
N THR A 402 -5.13 -28.73 6.35
CA THR A 402 -4.62 -27.92 5.23
C THR A 402 -4.37 -26.46 5.61
N LEU A 403 -4.53 -26.10 6.87
CA LEU A 403 -4.31 -24.75 7.36
C LEU A 403 -2.83 -24.39 7.27
N ILE A 404 -2.55 -23.26 6.65
CA ILE A 404 -1.25 -22.59 6.59
C ILE A 404 -1.36 -21.22 7.24
N SER A 405 -0.34 -20.83 7.99
CA SER A 405 -0.24 -19.51 8.62
C SER A 405 1.12 -18.88 8.38
N ALA A 406 1.18 -17.55 8.45
CA ALA A 406 2.39 -16.75 8.30
C ALA A 406 2.24 -15.42 9.06
N ASN A 407 3.31 -14.66 9.17
CA ASN A 407 3.23 -13.27 9.61
C ASN A 407 2.57 -12.40 8.54
N ARG A 408 1.24 -12.31 8.59
CA ARG A 408 0.42 -11.61 7.59
C ARG A 408 0.66 -10.11 7.54
N THR A 409 0.94 -9.50 8.68
CA THR A 409 1.33 -8.08 8.73
C THR A 409 2.57 -7.85 7.89
N LEU A 410 3.56 -8.72 8.03
CA LEU A 410 4.78 -8.65 7.26
C LEU A 410 4.54 -8.89 5.76
N VAL A 411 3.74 -9.90 5.40
CA VAL A 411 3.32 -10.15 4.02
C VAL A 411 2.66 -8.91 3.42
N SER A 412 1.74 -8.26 4.16
CA SER A 412 1.11 -7.01 3.73
C SER A 412 2.10 -5.87 3.55
N ASN A 413 3.05 -5.71 4.48
CA ASN A 413 4.08 -4.68 4.41
C ASN A 413 5.04 -4.88 3.22
N TYR A 414 5.30 -6.12 2.82
CA TYR A 414 6.08 -6.42 1.61
C TYR A 414 5.32 -6.06 0.34
N ALA A 415 4.01 -6.21 0.32
CA ALA A 415 3.18 -5.84 -0.81
C ALA A 415 2.95 -4.32 -0.94
N HIS A 416 3.03 -3.57 0.18
CA HIS A 416 2.68 -2.14 0.24
C HIS A 416 3.30 -1.28 -0.87
N PRO A 417 4.60 -1.39 -1.21
CA PRO A 417 5.20 -0.55 -2.26
C PRO A 417 4.65 -0.78 -3.68
N ALA A 418 3.86 -1.84 -3.89
CA ALA A 418 3.26 -2.14 -5.19
C ALA A 418 1.99 -1.31 -5.46
N PHE A 419 1.44 -0.62 -4.45
CA PHE A 419 0.16 0.07 -4.58
C PHE A 419 0.34 1.57 -4.78
N SER A 420 -0.47 2.12 -5.69
CA SER A 420 -0.47 3.56 -6.01
C SER A 420 -1.30 4.40 -5.04
N SER A 421 -2.21 3.77 -4.28
CA SER A 421 -3.14 4.45 -3.39
C SER A 421 -3.61 3.54 -2.26
N TYR A 422 -4.12 4.14 -1.17
CA TYR A 422 -4.77 3.42 -0.08
C TYR A 422 -5.98 2.60 -0.55
N PHE A 423 -6.75 3.12 -1.51
CA PHE A 423 -7.89 2.38 -2.08
C PHE A 423 -7.41 1.13 -2.82
N ALA A 424 -6.38 1.23 -3.66
CA ALA A 424 -5.78 0.11 -4.36
C ALA A 424 -5.26 -0.95 -3.37
N GLU A 425 -4.56 -0.53 -2.32
CA GLU A 425 -4.06 -1.43 -1.28
C GLU A 425 -5.18 -2.14 -0.52
N ASN A 426 -6.20 -1.41 -0.09
CA ASN A 426 -7.31 -1.97 0.69
C ASN A 426 -8.24 -2.88 -0.09
N ASN A 427 -8.12 -2.93 -1.41
CA ASN A 427 -8.87 -3.85 -2.27
C ASN A 427 -7.98 -4.91 -2.92
N ALA A 428 -6.68 -4.88 -2.66
CA ALA A 428 -5.71 -5.77 -3.26
C ALA A 428 -5.87 -7.23 -2.80
N THR A 429 -5.45 -8.13 -3.66
CA THR A 429 -5.26 -9.54 -3.33
C THR A 429 -3.77 -9.82 -3.25
N VAL A 430 -3.27 -10.01 -2.04
CA VAL A 430 -1.87 -10.33 -1.74
C VAL A 430 -1.75 -11.84 -1.60
N ILE A 431 -0.75 -12.43 -2.25
CA ILE A 431 -0.60 -13.88 -2.41
C ILE A 431 0.80 -14.28 -1.93
N MET A 432 0.88 -15.04 -0.86
CA MET A 432 2.15 -15.62 -0.40
C MET A 432 2.19 -17.11 -0.75
N ILE A 433 3.26 -17.53 -1.42
CA ILE A 433 3.49 -18.88 -1.90
C ILE A 433 4.64 -19.49 -1.08
N ALA A 434 4.31 -20.44 -0.22
CA ALA A 434 5.30 -21.21 0.52
C ALA A 434 6.04 -22.17 -0.40
N ASN A 435 7.38 -22.15 -0.39
CA ASN A 435 8.23 -23.06 -1.14
C ASN A 435 8.19 -24.47 -0.54
N GLN A 436 7.02 -25.08 -0.57
CA GLN A 436 6.76 -26.42 -0.03
C GLN A 436 5.79 -27.18 -0.91
N GLU A 437 6.17 -28.39 -1.29
CA GLU A 437 5.32 -29.30 -2.06
C GLU A 437 4.38 -30.07 -1.12
N CYS A 438 3.31 -29.43 -0.69
CA CYS A 438 2.22 -30.03 0.07
C CYS A 438 0.89 -29.42 -0.38
N ARG A 439 -0.22 -29.90 0.15
CA ARG A 439 -1.52 -29.28 -0.05
C ARG A 439 -1.89 -28.45 1.17
N SER A 440 -1.76 -27.15 1.07
CA SER A 440 -2.19 -26.20 2.11
C SER A 440 -2.56 -24.87 1.48
N GLY A 441 -3.67 -24.31 1.91
CA GLY A 441 -4.15 -23.00 1.50
C GLY A 441 -5.05 -22.40 2.56
N THR A 442 -5.00 -21.09 2.72
CA THR A 442 -5.90 -20.34 3.59
C THR A 442 -5.95 -18.89 3.15
N CYS A 443 -7.16 -18.36 3.02
CA CYS A 443 -7.37 -16.96 2.72
C CYS A 443 -7.78 -16.18 3.97
N TYR A 444 -7.14 -15.06 4.22
CA TYR A 444 -7.46 -14.12 5.29
C TYR A 444 -8.03 -12.84 4.68
N ILE A 445 -9.19 -12.43 5.15
CA ILE A 445 -9.88 -11.21 4.71
C ILE A 445 -10.01 -10.29 5.92
N PRO A 446 -9.03 -9.42 6.19
CA PRO A 446 -9.14 -8.39 7.22
C PRO A 446 -10.04 -7.26 6.73
N GLY A 447 -10.83 -6.71 7.62
CA GLY A 447 -11.58 -5.50 7.38
C GLY A 447 -13.03 -5.68 6.97
N HIS A 448 -13.73 -4.55 6.87
CA HIS A 448 -15.15 -4.46 6.56
C HIS A 448 -15.39 -3.74 5.25
N SER A 449 -16.51 -4.06 4.61
CA SER A 449 -16.96 -3.33 3.43
C SER A 449 -17.50 -1.94 3.80
N THR A 450 -17.10 -0.93 3.03
CA THR A 450 -17.76 0.39 3.01
C THR A 450 -18.64 0.57 1.77
N GLY A 451 -18.48 -0.30 0.78
CA GLY A 451 -19.29 -0.36 -0.44
C GLY A 451 -19.96 -1.73 -0.59
N ASP A 452 -20.88 -1.86 -1.51
CA ASP A 452 -21.66 -3.09 -1.68
C ASP A 452 -20.95 -4.17 -2.53
N TYR A 453 -19.68 -3.97 -2.90
CA TYR A 453 -18.85 -4.87 -3.70
C TYR A 453 -17.91 -5.79 -2.89
N GLY A 454 -18.04 -5.81 -1.56
CA GLY A 454 -17.15 -6.60 -0.69
C GLY A 454 -15.74 -5.99 -0.58
N TYR A 455 -15.65 -4.97 0.24
CA TYR A 455 -14.41 -4.25 0.53
C TYR A 455 -13.45 -5.11 1.38
N GLY A 456 -12.18 -4.86 1.21
CA GLY A 456 -11.14 -5.41 2.07
C GLY A 456 -10.02 -6.10 1.30
N LYS A 457 -8.81 -5.87 1.78
CA LYS A 457 -7.60 -6.56 1.38
C LYS A 457 -7.74 -8.06 1.66
N CYS A 458 -7.16 -8.86 0.80
CA CYS A 458 -7.00 -10.29 1.04
C CYS A 458 -5.52 -10.61 1.19
N VAL A 459 -5.21 -11.51 2.12
CA VAL A 459 -3.90 -12.16 2.21
C VAL A 459 -4.14 -13.66 2.09
N ALA A 460 -3.87 -14.20 0.91
CA ALA A 460 -3.96 -15.62 0.63
C ALA A 460 -2.59 -16.27 0.80
N LEU A 461 -2.52 -17.29 1.60
CA LEU A 461 -1.34 -18.10 1.86
C LEU A 461 -1.52 -19.45 1.19
N LEU A 462 -0.57 -19.85 0.35
CA LEU A 462 -0.62 -21.10 -0.42
C LEU A 462 0.69 -21.85 -0.30
N SER A 463 0.64 -23.19 -0.35
CA SER A 463 1.79 -24.02 -0.71
C SER A 463 1.83 -24.25 -2.23
N LYS A 464 2.95 -24.77 -2.75
CA LYS A 464 3.10 -25.04 -4.20
C LYS A 464 2.18 -26.14 -4.72
N GLY A 465 1.51 -26.87 -3.85
CA GLY A 465 0.78 -28.09 -4.19
C GLY A 465 1.74 -29.30 -4.35
N ARG A 466 1.21 -30.52 -4.24
CA ARG A 466 1.95 -31.76 -4.54
C ARG A 466 2.16 -31.96 -6.04
N SER A 467 1.43 -31.19 -6.85
CA SER A 467 1.55 -31.12 -8.30
C SER A 467 1.21 -29.71 -8.79
N LYS A 468 1.61 -29.40 -10.04
CA LYS A 468 1.25 -28.12 -10.67
C LYS A 468 -0.26 -27.90 -10.74
N LEU A 469 -1.03 -28.94 -11.03
CA LEU A 469 -2.50 -28.87 -11.08
C LEU A 469 -3.09 -28.57 -9.70
N GLU A 470 -2.58 -29.20 -8.64
CA GLU A 470 -3.06 -28.93 -7.27
C GLU A 470 -2.73 -27.51 -6.82
N GLY A 471 -1.53 -26.98 -7.16
CA GLY A 471 -1.18 -25.58 -6.91
C GLY A 471 -2.09 -24.60 -7.64
N GLU A 472 -2.44 -24.88 -8.90
CA GLU A 472 -3.40 -24.10 -9.68
C GLU A 472 -4.80 -24.11 -9.04
N GLN A 473 -5.27 -25.29 -8.64
CA GLN A 473 -6.57 -25.47 -7.98
C GLN A 473 -6.66 -24.74 -6.62
N LEU A 474 -5.59 -24.80 -5.82
CA LEU A 474 -5.50 -24.05 -4.57
C LEU A 474 -5.57 -22.55 -4.83
N LEU A 475 -4.84 -22.04 -5.83
CA LEU A 475 -4.89 -20.63 -6.20
C LEU A 475 -6.30 -20.21 -6.64
N HIS A 476 -6.94 -20.98 -7.50
CA HIS A 476 -8.29 -20.66 -7.97
C HIS A 476 -9.29 -20.59 -6.82
N HIS A 477 -9.20 -21.49 -5.85
CA HIS A 477 -10.10 -21.53 -4.70
C HIS A 477 -9.79 -20.40 -3.71
N GLU A 478 -8.56 -20.36 -3.18
CA GLU A 478 -8.18 -19.45 -2.09
C GLU A 478 -8.01 -18.00 -2.55
N VAL A 479 -7.37 -17.79 -3.72
CA VAL A 479 -7.04 -16.45 -4.20
C VAL A 479 -8.19 -15.84 -4.99
N LEU A 480 -8.68 -16.56 -5.99
CA LEU A 480 -9.69 -16.04 -6.91
C LEU A 480 -11.09 -16.15 -6.29
N GLY A 481 -11.39 -17.26 -5.63
CA GLY A 481 -12.67 -17.47 -4.95
C GLY A 481 -12.81 -16.64 -3.67
N HIS A 482 -12.07 -17.01 -2.63
CA HIS A 482 -12.16 -16.31 -1.34
C HIS A 482 -11.53 -14.92 -1.39
N GLY A 483 -10.35 -14.81 -1.98
CA GLY A 483 -9.56 -13.59 -1.97
C GLY A 483 -10.18 -12.45 -2.75
N PHE A 484 -10.21 -12.54 -4.06
CA PHE A 484 -10.80 -11.51 -4.90
C PHE A 484 -12.34 -11.59 -4.88
N GLY A 485 -12.92 -12.76 -5.13
CA GLY A 485 -14.37 -12.93 -5.26
C GLY A 485 -15.16 -12.76 -3.96
N LYS A 486 -14.51 -12.81 -2.79
CA LYS A 486 -15.17 -12.77 -1.48
C LYS A 486 -16.24 -13.87 -1.32
N LEU A 487 -16.02 -15.00 -1.96
CA LEU A 487 -16.94 -16.13 -1.98
C LEU A 487 -16.79 -17.00 -0.74
N ALA A 488 -17.87 -17.65 -0.33
CA ALA A 488 -17.88 -18.67 0.69
C ALA A 488 -17.60 -20.05 0.11
N ASP A 489 -17.18 -20.98 0.98
CA ASP A 489 -17.18 -22.40 0.66
C ASP A 489 -18.60 -22.92 0.38
N GLU A 490 -18.75 -23.69 -0.68
CA GLU A 490 -20.00 -24.36 -1.03
C GLU A 490 -20.02 -25.85 -0.60
N TYR A 491 -18.92 -26.36 -0.06
CA TYR A 491 -18.85 -27.73 0.43
C TYR A 491 -19.48 -27.89 1.82
N THR A 492 -19.75 -29.15 2.16
CA THR A 492 -20.40 -29.58 3.39
C THR A 492 -19.52 -30.55 4.15
N GLY A 493 -19.87 -30.90 5.39
CA GLY A 493 -19.12 -31.88 6.20
C GLY A 493 -19.29 -31.73 7.70
N LYS A 494 -19.81 -30.60 8.16
CA LYS A 494 -20.08 -30.36 9.60
C LYS A 494 -21.59 -30.28 9.85
N ASN A 495 -22.01 -30.59 11.07
CA ASN A 495 -23.38 -30.38 11.54
C ASN A 495 -23.41 -29.25 12.56
N GLY A 496 -24.57 -28.63 12.78
CA GLY A 496 -24.78 -27.64 13.81
C GLY A 496 -24.38 -26.21 13.46
N GLY A 497 -24.62 -25.77 12.22
CA GLY A 497 -24.31 -24.44 11.69
C GLY A 497 -25.19 -23.28 12.21
N SER A 498 -25.93 -23.47 13.32
CA SER A 498 -26.89 -22.46 13.80
C SER A 498 -26.25 -21.14 14.25
N SER A 499 -25.01 -21.17 14.76
CA SER A 499 -24.30 -19.94 15.15
C SER A 499 -23.82 -19.13 13.95
N GLU A 500 -23.37 -19.80 12.91
CA GLU A 500 -22.91 -19.20 11.65
C GLU A 500 -24.10 -18.71 10.83
N TYR A 501 -25.23 -19.44 10.88
CA TYR A 501 -26.49 -19.02 10.29
C TYR A 501 -26.90 -17.61 10.77
N ALA A 502 -26.79 -17.34 12.06
CA ALA A 502 -27.10 -16.02 12.61
C ALA A 502 -26.15 -14.91 12.13
N LYS A 503 -24.94 -15.27 11.66
CA LYS A 503 -23.94 -14.33 11.15
C LYS A 503 -24.03 -14.09 9.63
N LEU A 504 -24.69 -14.97 8.89
CA LEU A 504 -24.75 -14.86 7.43
C LEU A 504 -25.32 -13.51 6.95
N PRO A 505 -26.38 -12.94 7.53
CA PRO A 505 -26.85 -11.61 7.16
C PRO A 505 -25.79 -10.52 7.38
N LEU A 506 -25.00 -10.62 8.46
CA LEU A 506 -23.92 -9.69 8.73
C LEU A 506 -22.82 -9.78 7.65
N TRP A 507 -22.39 -10.98 7.30
CA TRP A 507 -21.35 -11.19 6.29
C TRP A 507 -21.82 -10.78 4.91
N ARG A 508 -23.05 -11.14 4.53
CA ARG A 508 -23.59 -10.90 3.21
C ARG A 508 -24.07 -9.47 3.01
N ASP A 509 -24.83 -8.95 3.95
CA ASP A 509 -25.58 -7.70 3.74
C ASP A 509 -24.81 -6.47 4.28
N LYS A 510 -23.96 -6.65 5.29
CA LYS A 510 -23.13 -5.55 5.83
C LYS A 510 -21.70 -5.56 5.28
N TYR A 511 -21.06 -6.74 5.18
CA TYR A 511 -19.69 -6.85 4.71
C TYR A 511 -19.60 -7.23 3.23
N HIS A 512 -20.72 -7.52 2.60
CA HIS A 512 -20.87 -7.86 1.19
C HIS A 512 -19.95 -9.01 0.73
N CYS A 513 -19.72 -9.97 1.64
CA CYS A 513 -19.01 -11.21 1.39
C CYS A 513 -20.00 -12.38 1.34
N TYR A 514 -19.59 -13.52 0.78
CA TYR A 514 -20.35 -14.78 0.82
C TYR A 514 -21.69 -14.77 0.07
N ARG A 515 -21.79 -13.96 -0.97
CA ARG A 515 -23.01 -13.84 -1.79
C ARG A 515 -23.37 -15.07 -2.61
N ASN A 516 -22.48 -16.05 -2.65
CA ASN A 516 -22.71 -17.36 -3.27
C ASN A 516 -23.33 -18.41 -2.33
N VAL A 517 -23.63 -18.06 -1.09
CA VAL A 517 -24.32 -18.91 -0.11
C VAL A 517 -25.48 -18.14 0.48
N ASP A 518 -26.58 -18.81 0.72
CA ASP A 518 -27.78 -18.23 1.36
C ASP A 518 -28.31 -19.12 2.50
N VAL A 519 -29.32 -18.67 3.15
CA VAL A 519 -30.20 -19.51 3.97
C VAL A 519 -30.93 -20.47 3.05
N TYR A 520 -30.96 -21.75 3.40
CA TYR A 520 -31.73 -22.72 2.62
C TYR A 520 -33.23 -22.40 2.66
N THR A 521 -33.85 -22.40 1.50
CA THR A 521 -35.30 -22.28 1.29
C THR A 521 -35.77 -23.34 0.30
N GLU A 522 -37.02 -23.82 0.43
CA GLU A 522 -37.60 -24.74 -0.50
C GLU A 522 -37.99 -24.05 -1.84
N ASN A 523 -38.29 -22.76 -1.78
CA ASN A 523 -38.61 -21.99 -2.99
C ASN A 523 -37.34 -21.28 -3.49
N LYS A 524 -36.81 -21.74 -4.63
CA LYS A 524 -35.58 -21.21 -5.25
C LYS A 524 -35.66 -19.71 -5.59
N TYR A 525 -36.86 -19.17 -5.85
CA TYR A 525 -37.04 -17.74 -6.16
C TYR A 525 -36.86 -16.84 -4.92
N ASP A 526 -36.95 -17.40 -3.72
CA ASP A 526 -36.76 -16.66 -2.47
C ASP A 526 -35.28 -16.59 -2.04
N CYS A 527 -34.36 -17.32 -2.72
CA CYS A 527 -32.96 -17.28 -2.39
C CYS A 527 -32.28 -16.00 -2.94
N TYR A 528 -31.08 -15.75 -2.44
CA TYR A 528 -30.33 -14.52 -2.70
C TYR A 528 -30.07 -14.27 -4.21
N TRP A 529 -30.03 -15.32 -5.02
CA TRP A 529 -29.86 -15.26 -6.48
C TRP A 529 -31.12 -15.69 -7.24
N GLY A 530 -32.29 -15.64 -6.59
CA GLY A 530 -33.58 -16.02 -7.19
C GLY A 530 -33.94 -15.23 -8.43
N ASP A 531 -33.41 -14.01 -8.57
CA ASP A 531 -33.55 -13.13 -9.73
C ASP A 531 -32.89 -13.66 -11.01
N MET A 532 -32.07 -14.72 -10.93
CA MET A 532 -31.44 -15.34 -12.10
C MET A 532 -32.21 -16.49 -12.70
N PHE A 533 -33.26 -16.97 -12.04
CA PHE A 533 -33.96 -18.19 -12.54
C PHE A 533 -34.80 -17.95 -13.80
N ASP A 534 -35.49 -16.85 -13.92
CA ASP A 534 -36.27 -16.52 -15.12
C ASP A 534 -35.42 -15.78 -16.17
N THR A 535 -34.27 -16.32 -16.55
CA THR A 535 -33.34 -15.68 -17.49
C THR A 535 -33.30 -16.37 -18.84
N ILE A 536 -32.90 -15.64 -19.89
CA ILE A 536 -32.71 -16.19 -21.23
C ILE A 536 -31.52 -17.17 -21.35
N ASN A 537 -30.67 -17.24 -20.32
CA ASN A 537 -29.44 -18.05 -20.37
C ASN A 537 -29.61 -19.47 -19.86
N ASP A 538 -30.80 -19.84 -19.41
CA ASP A 538 -31.17 -21.21 -18.97
C ASP A 538 -30.13 -21.87 -18.04
N TYR A 539 -29.72 -21.15 -17.01
CA TYR A 539 -28.73 -21.68 -16.05
C TYR A 539 -29.21 -22.94 -15.32
N GLU A 540 -30.53 -23.14 -15.15
CA GLU A 540 -31.09 -24.35 -14.56
C GLU A 540 -30.80 -25.58 -15.42
N GLY A 541 -30.94 -25.47 -16.76
CA GLY A 541 -30.67 -26.55 -17.68
C GLY A 541 -29.20 -26.80 -17.92
N THR A 542 -28.39 -25.72 -18.03
CA THR A 542 -26.98 -25.82 -18.45
C THR A 542 -26.01 -25.96 -17.28
N GLU A 543 -26.29 -25.38 -16.12
CA GLU A 543 -25.41 -25.40 -14.93
C GLU A 543 -26.04 -26.09 -13.73
N ASN A 544 -27.23 -26.66 -13.83
CA ASN A 544 -28.00 -27.22 -12.71
C ASN A 544 -28.13 -26.23 -11.54
N LEU A 545 -28.37 -24.97 -11.88
CA LEU A 545 -28.47 -23.90 -10.89
C LEU A 545 -29.76 -24.06 -10.09
N GLY A 546 -29.67 -23.95 -8.78
CA GLY A 546 -30.78 -24.07 -7.87
C GLY A 546 -30.47 -23.47 -6.50
N ILE A 547 -31.12 -23.99 -5.47
CA ILE A 547 -30.72 -23.86 -4.08
C ILE A 547 -30.73 -25.25 -3.45
N TYR A 548 -29.58 -25.72 -3.02
CA TYR A 548 -29.38 -27.06 -2.51
C TYR A 548 -28.90 -27.00 -1.07
N LEU A 549 -29.49 -27.81 -0.20
CA LEU A 549 -29.15 -27.83 1.23
C LEU A 549 -27.66 -28.11 1.45
N GLY A 550 -27.07 -27.33 2.34
CA GLY A 550 -25.66 -27.36 2.73
C GLY A 550 -24.82 -26.27 2.07
N GLY A 551 -23.83 -25.81 2.77
CA GLY A 551 -22.89 -24.75 2.40
C GLY A 551 -22.16 -24.20 3.62
N LEU A 552 -21.20 -23.28 3.46
CA LEU A 552 -20.38 -22.75 4.56
C LEU A 552 -19.78 -23.86 5.44
N THR A 553 -19.39 -24.97 4.82
CA THR A 553 -18.90 -26.20 5.49
C THR A 553 -19.95 -27.03 6.25
N TYR A 554 -21.19 -26.58 6.33
CA TYR A 554 -22.27 -27.23 7.10
C TYR A 554 -23.23 -28.00 6.22
N ASN A 555 -23.79 -29.09 6.77
CA ASN A 555 -24.79 -29.94 6.10
C ASN A 555 -26.21 -29.37 6.18
N ASP A 556 -26.45 -28.39 7.06
CA ASP A 556 -27.73 -27.85 7.44
C ASP A 556 -27.77 -26.31 7.35
N TYR A 557 -28.95 -25.73 7.47
CA TYR A 557 -29.27 -24.29 7.50
C TYR A 557 -28.90 -23.49 6.24
N PHE A 558 -27.85 -23.84 5.52
CA PHE A 558 -27.37 -23.08 4.38
C PHE A 558 -27.80 -23.71 3.06
N GLY A 559 -27.85 -22.87 2.03
CA GLY A 559 -28.09 -23.26 0.65
C GLY A 559 -26.94 -22.83 -0.25
N ARG A 560 -26.59 -23.70 -1.20
CA ARG A 560 -25.57 -23.47 -2.24
C ARG A 560 -26.17 -23.51 -3.63
N PRO A 561 -25.52 -22.90 -4.66
CA PRO A 561 -26.10 -22.77 -5.98
C PRO A 561 -26.18 -24.07 -6.79
N THR A 562 -25.26 -25.04 -6.58
CA THR A 562 -25.16 -26.24 -7.38
C THR A 562 -25.23 -27.52 -6.55
N TYR A 563 -25.82 -28.58 -7.11
CA TYR A 563 -25.92 -29.87 -6.42
C TYR A 563 -24.61 -30.63 -6.43
N ASN A 564 -23.99 -30.78 -7.61
CA ASN A 564 -22.78 -31.56 -7.76
C ASN A 564 -21.54 -30.76 -7.37
N ALA A 565 -20.68 -31.37 -6.56
CA ALA A 565 -19.45 -30.76 -6.12
C ALA A 565 -18.52 -30.32 -7.26
N SER A 566 -18.51 -31.05 -8.38
CA SER A 566 -17.68 -30.77 -9.55
C SER A 566 -18.14 -29.55 -10.38
N GLU A 567 -19.31 -29.01 -10.07
CA GLU A 567 -19.89 -27.85 -10.79
C GLU A 567 -19.42 -26.52 -10.20
N SER A 568 -18.72 -26.55 -9.06
CA SER A 568 -18.21 -25.35 -8.42
C SER A 568 -16.84 -25.58 -7.80
N ILE A 569 -15.89 -24.69 -8.13
CA ILE A 569 -14.57 -24.69 -7.52
C ILE A 569 -14.63 -24.38 -6.02
N MET A 570 -15.63 -23.62 -5.57
CA MET A 570 -15.88 -23.34 -4.15
C MET A 570 -16.41 -24.55 -3.39
N ASN A 571 -16.75 -25.63 -4.09
CA ASN A 571 -17.20 -26.88 -3.49
C ASN A 571 -16.09 -27.93 -3.44
N LYS A 572 -15.28 -28.10 -4.49
CA LYS A 572 -14.32 -29.21 -4.57
C LYS A 572 -12.93 -28.84 -5.11
N ASN A 573 -12.55 -27.58 -5.17
CA ASN A 573 -11.30 -27.11 -5.80
C ASN A 573 -11.09 -27.57 -7.27
N THR A 574 -12.10 -28.14 -7.88
CA THR A 574 -12.08 -28.62 -9.27
C THR A 574 -13.28 -28.04 -10.01
N GLY A 575 -13.17 -27.93 -11.32
CA GLY A 575 -14.28 -27.43 -12.12
C GLY A 575 -14.15 -25.94 -12.45
N ARG A 576 -15.27 -25.24 -12.39
CA ARG A 576 -15.40 -23.83 -12.79
C ARG A 576 -16.08 -23.03 -11.69
N PHE A 577 -16.05 -21.72 -11.79
CA PHE A 577 -16.97 -20.88 -11.03
C PHE A 577 -18.37 -21.02 -11.64
N ASN A 578 -19.38 -21.38 -10.83
CA ASN A 578 -20.77 -21.37 -11.27
C ASN A 578 -21.26 -19.93 -11.57
N ALA A 579 -22.42 -19.78 -12.20
CA ALA A 579 -22.92 -18.48 -12.64
C ALA A 579 -23.06 -17.47 -11.50
N ILE A 580 -23.42 -17.92 -10.29
CA ILE A 580 -23.53 -17.02 -9.13
C ILE A 580 -22.14 -16.51 -8.73
N CYS A 581 -21.16 -17.40 -8.65
CA CYS A 581 -19.77 -17.02 -8.34
C CYS A 581 -19.23 -16.03 -9.39
N ARG A 582 -19.47 -16.30 -10.69
CA ARG A 582 -19.06 -15.40 -11.78
C ARG A 582 -19.73 -14.03 -11.68
N ARG A 583 -21.03 -13.97 -11.33
CA ARG A 583 -21.75 -12.70 -11.11
C ARG A 583 -21.13 -11.88 -9.99
N VAL A 584 -20.85 -12.50 -8.85
CA VAL A 584 -20.23 -11.81 -7.70
C VAL A 584 -18.84 -11.26 -8.06
N ILE A 585 -18.02 -12.09 -8.74
CA ILE A 585 -16.68 -11.69 -9.20
C ILE A 585 -16.78 -10.54 -10.21
N TYR A 586 -17.68 -10.66 -11.21
CA TYR A 586 -17.86 -9.64 -12.24
C TYR A 586 -18.35 -8.31 -11.66
N TYR A 587 -19.32 -8.33 -10.75
CA TYR A 587 -19.78 -7.13 -10.07
C TYR A 587 -18.66 -6.43 -9.31
N ARG A 588 -17.88 -7.19 -8.50
CA ARG A 588 -16.73 -6.63 -7.80
C ARG A 588 -15.70 -6.04 -8.77
N TYR A 589 -15.39 -6.74 -9.84
CA TYR A 589 -14.49 -6.23 -10.88
C TYR A 589 -14.99 -4.89 -11.43
N LYS A 590 -16.25 -4.79 -11.83
CA LYS A 590 -16.84 -3.56 -12.41
C LYS A 590 -16.75 -2.39 -11.43
N CYS A 591 -17.07 -2.61 -10.16
CA CYS A 591 -16.97 -1.57 -9.12
C CYS A 591 -15.54 -1.10 -8.89
N LEU A 592 -14.58 -2.01 -8.75
CA LEU A 592 -13.19 -1.66 -8.51
C LEU A 592 -12.53 -0.99 -9.73
N ALA A 593 -12.92 -1.39 -10.93
CA ALA A 593 -12.46 -0.79 -12.18
C ALA A 593 -13.11 0.58 -12.46
N GLY A 594 -14.14 0.99 -11.70
CA GLY A 594 -14.92 2.19 -11.98
C GLY A 594 -15.82 2.08 -13.21
N LEU A 595 -16.26 0.86 -13.54
CA LEU A 595 -17.07 0.53 -14.73
C LEU A 595 -18.50 0.13 -14.38
N ASP A 596 -18.92 0.31 -13.12
CA ASP A 596 -20.23 -0.07 -12.61
C ASP A 596 -21.35 0.91 -12.96
N ASN A 597 -21.03 2.06 -13.56
CA ASN A 597 -22.00 3.10 -13.93
C ASN A 597 -22.94 3.50 -12.77
N GLY A 598 -22.50 3.34 -11.52
CA GLY A 598 -23.31 3.62 -10.33
C GLY A 598 -24.38 2.56 -10.02
N TRP A 599 -24.22 1.34 -10.52
CA TRP A 599 -25.14 0.24 -10.19
C TRP A 599 -25.00 -0.17 -8.73
N SER A 600 -26.11 -0.56 -8.14
CA SER A 600 -26.10 -1.31 -6.90
C SER A 600 -26.22 -2.81 -7.17
N TRP A 601 -25.74 -3.60 -6.25
CA TRP A 601 -25.93 -5.06 -6.29
C TRP A 601 -27.42 -5.43 -6.38
N LYS A 602 -27.74 -6.35 -7.29
CA LYS A 602 -29.12 -6.78 -7.62
C LYS A 602 -30.00 -5.71 -8.28
N SER A 603 -29.43 -4.61 -8.77
CA SER A 603 -30.19 -3.74 -9.66
C SER A 603 -30.47 -4.44 -10.98
N LYS A 604 -31.53 -4.00 -11.66
CA LYS A 604 -31.90 -4.58 -12.96
C LYS A 604 -30.79 -4.39 -14.00
N GLU A 605 -30.12 -3.26 -13.95
CA GLU A 605 -29.04 -2.89 -14.84
C GLU A 605 -27.81 -3.79 -14.62
N GLU A 606 -27.45 -4.02 -13.38
CA GLU A 606 -26.36 -4.93 -12.99
C GLU A 606 -26.61 -6.35 -13.50
N LEU A 607 -27.80 -6.90 -13.22
CA LEU A 607 -28.17 -8.24 -13.65
C LEU A 607 -28.15 -8.37 -15.19
N GLN A 608 -28.73 -7.41 -15.91
CA GLN A 608 -28.76 -7.44 -17.37
C GLN A 608 -27.37 -7.33 -17.99
N ASP A 609 -26.50 -6.50 -17.44
CA ASP A 609 -25.11 -6.38 -17.90
C ASP A 609 -24.33 -7.68 -17.66
N PHE A 610 -24.45 -8.26 -16.47
CA PHE A 610 -23.85 -9.54 -16.16
C PHE A 610 -24.32 -10.65 -17.11
N LEU A 611 -25.64 -10.81 -17.28
CA LEU A 611 -26.19 -11.88 -18.12
C LEU A 611 -25.71 -11.78 -19.57
N ARG A 612 -25.65 -10.58 -20.13
CA ARG A 612 -25.11 -10.34 -21.47
C ARG A 612 -23.65 -10.72 -21.56
N TRP A 613 -22.84 -10.21 -20.63
CA TRP A 613 -21.41 -10.49 -20.59
C TRP A 613 -21.11 -11.98 -20.40
N ASP A 614 -21.82 -12.64 -19.49
CA ASP A 614 -21.61 -14.07 -19.18
C ASP A 614 -21.98 -14.98 -20.36
N ALA A 615 -23.09 -14.70 -21.06
CA ALA A 615 -23.46 -15.42 -22.27
C ALA A 615 -22.38 -15.30 -23.36
N GLU A 616 -21.86 -14.10 -23.61
CA GLU A 616 -20.81 -13.87 -24.61
C GLU A 616 -19.50 -14.56 -24.22
N THR A 617 -19.15 -14.52 -22.94
CA THR A 617 -17.93 -15.11 -22.40
C THR A 617 -17.98 -16.64 -22.46
N MET A 618 -19.09 -17.24 -22.05
CA MET A 618 -19.23 -18.68 -22.05
C MET A 618 -19.33 -19.22 -23.49
N ALA A 619 -19.95 -18.49 -24.42
CA ALA A 619 -19.98 -18.84 -25.82
C ALA A 619 -18.56 -18.82 -26.46
N ARG A 620 -17.75 -17.81 -26.16
CA ARG A 620 -16.35 -17.73 -26.62
C ARG A 620 -15.50 -18.87 -26.05
N SER A 621 -15.66 -19.18 -24.77
CA SER A 621 -14.96 -20.25 -24.09
C SER A 621 -15.30 -21.62 -24.68
N ALA A 622 -16.56 -21.86 -25.05
CA ALA A 622 -17.00 -23.09 -25.72
C ALA A 622 -16.37 -23.23 -27.12
N LEU A 623 -16.27 -22.14 -27.89
CA LEU A 623 -15.64 -22.12 -29.22
C LEU A 623 -14.13 -22.36 -29.16
N SER A 624 -13.43 -21.81 -28.16
CA SER A 624 -12.01 -22.03 -27.98
C SER A 624 -11.66 -23.47 -27.60
N ASN A 625 -12.55 -24.16 -26.92
CA ASN A 625 -12.38 -25.57 -26.55
C ASN A 625 -12.62 -26.55 -27.73
N THR A 626 -13.22 -26.10 -28.85
CA THR A 626 -13.38 -26.93 -30.07
C THR A 626 -12.14 -26.90 -30.98
N GLY A 627 -11.23 -25.97 -30.78
CA GLY A 627 -9.94 -25.83 -31.48
C GLY A 627 -8.75 -26.23 -30.60
N THR A 628 -8.51 -27.55 -30.54
CA THR A 628 -7.24 -28.15 -30.08
C THR A 628 -6.67 -27.64 -28.72
N ILE A 629 -7.18 -28.14 -27.61
CA ILE A 629 -6.43 -28.77 -26.52
C ILE A 629 -7.51 -29.49 -25.70
N SER A 630 -7.61 -30.81 -25.90
CA SER A 630 -8.21 -31.70 -24.92
C SER A 630 -7.45 -31.54 -23.61
N ARG A 631 -7.88 -30.63 -22.74
CA ARG A 631 -7.50 -30.67 -21.34
C ARG A 631 -8.19 -31.90 -20.80
N LEU A 632 -7.43 -32.99 -20.77
CA LEU A 632 -7.78 -34.21 -20.11
C LEU A 632 -8.38 -33.87 -18.75
N ALA A 633 -9.66 -34.10 -18.58
CA ALA A 633 -10.26 -34.24 -17.27
C ALA A 633 -9.52 -35.39 -16.62
N LEU A 634 -8.53 -35.08 -15.78
CA LEU A 634 -7.88 -36.08 -14.96
C LEU A 634 -8.93 -36.67 -14.03
N PRO A 635 -8.87 -37.98 -13.76
CA PRO A 635 -9.84 -38.64 -12.89
C PRO A 635 -9.88 -37.88 -11.56
N LEU A 636 -11.08 -37.56 -11.11
CA LEU A 636 -11.32 -36.97 -9.80
C LEU A 636 -10.74 -37.91 -8.74
N ASP A 637 -9.78 -37.43 -7.97
CA ASP A 637 -9.36 -38.12 -6.74
C ASP A 637 -10.51 -37.99 -5.74
N PRO A 638 -11.21 -39.05 -5.38
CA PRO A 638 -12.36 -39.01 -4.49
C PRO A 638 -12.03 -38.55 -3.07
N ASP A 639 -10.74 -38.61 -2.69
CA ASP A 639 -10.26 -38.32 -1.33
C ASP A 639 -9.72 -36.90 -1.15
N VAL A 640 -9.96 -35.99 -2.09
CA VAL A 640 -9.54 -34.59 -1.97
C VAL A 640 -10.36 -33.89 -0.90
N ALA A 641 -9.83 -33.86 0.32
CA ALA A 641 -10.41 -33.07 1.42
C ALA A 641 -10.50 -31.59 1.01
N PRO A 642 -11.61 -30.90 1.37
CA PRO A 642 -11.76 -29.48 1.06
C PRO A 642 -10.64 -28.65 1.71
N SER A 643 -10.33 -27.51 1.10
CA SER A 643 -9.43 -26.51 1.68
C SER A 643 -10.02 -25.93 2.97
N THR A 644 -9.19 -25.30 3.75
CA THR A 644 -9.64 -24.66 5.00
C THR A 644 -10.55 -23.46 4.68
N PRO A 645 -11.68 -23.29 5.39
CA PRO A 645 -12.52 -22.12 5.22
C PRO A 645 -11.75 -20.81 5.37
N PRO A 646 -12.13 -19.74 4.64
CA PRO A 646 -11.51 -18.45 4.80
C PRO A 646 -11.68 -17.91 6.23
N VAL A 647 -10.64 -17.26 6.72
CA VAL A 647 -10.67 -16.65 8.04
C VAL A 647 -11.06 -15.18 7.89
N LEU A 648 -12.27 -14.84 8.35
CA LEU A 648 -12.67 -13.46 8.55
C LEU A 648 -12.13 -12.99 9.89
N GLU A 649 -11.25 -12.01 9.86
CA GLU A 649 -10.72 -11.41 11.07
C GLU A 649 -11.67 -10.29 11.55
N PRO A 650 -12.01 -10.27 12.85
CA PRO A 650 -12.69 -9.11 13.42
C PRO A 650 -11.77 -7.89 13.28
N MET A 651 -12.34 -6.73 12.97
CA MET A 651 -11.64 -5.47 13.20
C MET A 651 -11.75 -5.14 14.68
N ASP A 652 -10.62 -4.84 15.29
CA ASP A 652 -10.53 -4.19 16.59
C ASP A 652 -10.99 -2.72 16.50
#